data_651921cc58eeee6d1042671cc4390a72
#
_entry.id   651921cc58eeee6d1042671cc4390a72
#
_cell.length_a   1.000
_cell.length_b   1.000
_cell.length_c   1.000
_cell.angle_alpha   90.00
_cell.angle_beta   90.00
_cell.angle_gamma   90.00
#
_symmetry.space_group_name_H-M   'P 1'
#
loop_
_entity.id
_entity.type
_entity.pdbx_description
1 polymer ?
#
loop_
_entity_poly.entity_id
_entity_poly.type
_entity_poly.pdbx_seq_one_letter_code
_entity_poly.pdbx_strand_id
1 'polypeptide(L)'
;MATKKELTTKLKQYFGFDKFKGDQEAIIRNLLAGNNAFVLMPTGGGKSLCYQLPSLLMEGTAIVISPLIALMKNQVDVINGLSEEDGIAHYLNSSLNKAAIVQVMEDVKSGKTKLLYVAPESLNKDENVEFLQGVKISFYAIDEAHCISEWGHDFRPEYRNIRPTINRIGDAPVIALTATATDKVRTDIKKSLGIIDAPEFKSSFNRPNLYYEVRQKAKDIDKQIIRYIKQHAGKSGIVYCLSRKKVEELAAVLQANDIKAAAYHAGLDSQRRSETQDDFLMERIDIIVATIAFGTGIDKPDVRFVIHYDIPKSLEGYYQETGRAGRDGGEGNCIAFYAYKDLQKLEKFMEGKPVAEQDIGRQLLQETAAYAESSVCRRKMLLHYFGEKYDKDNCENCDNCLHPKEKREAKAALQVVLEAVTVLKENFRQDYIIDFVCGKLTDDITSHKHDQLDEFGSGEDEPERIWNPTIRQAIISGYLRKDVDNYGLLKITKEGRKFMENPRSFMIVEDAEFSDDDYDGDSEVGGTALDLHLLTMLKNLRRDVAEKNGLPTYVIFQDVSLDQMATDYPVTLEELQNIQGVGKGKAMRYGKPFCDLIKAYCEENEIERPEEMRVRTVAKKSMLKVTIIDKIDRRVALDDLANAQGLDFDELLTEREAIVYSGTRLNIDYFLEDVMDEDHIDDIYDYFYESTTDDLDTAQNELGPEYSEDEIRLVRIKFLSEMAN
;
A
#
# COMPACT_ATOMS: atom_id res chain seq x y z
N MET A 1 43.74 19.30 -6.36
CA MET A 1 42.54 18.94 -5.59
C MET A 1 41.90 20.22 -5.05
N ALA A 2 40.61 20.41 -5.27
CA ALA A 2 39.90 21.58 -4.74
C ALA A 2 39.94 21.60 -3.20
N THR A 3 40.18 22.76 -2.60
CA THR A 3 40.16 22.93 -1.14
C THR A 3 38.73 22.84 -0.59
N LYS A 4 38.57 22.63 0.70
CA LYS A 4 37.24 22.63 1.34
C LYS A 4 36.46 23.90 1.06
N LYS A 5 37.14 25.03 1.18
CA LYS A 5 36.58 26.37 0.95
C LYS A 5 36.10 26.56 -0.50
N GLU A 6 36.86 26.04 -1.47
CA GLU A 6 36.46 26.08 -2.89
C GLU A 6 35.25 25.27 -3.20
N LEU A 7 35.16 24.03 -2.65
CA LEU A 7 33.97 23.17 -2.85
C LEU A 7 32.71 23.78 -2.21
N THR A 8 32.81 24.31 -0.99
CA THR A 8 31.69 25.00 -0.35
C THR A 8 31.25 26.24 -1.10
N THR A 9 32.23 27.01 -1.67
CA THR A 9 31.91 28.16 -2.54
C THR A 9 31.14 27.69 -3.80
N LYS A 10 31.58 26.59 -4.42
CA LYS A 10 30.87 26.02 -5.59
C LYS A 10 29.50 25.44 -5.24
N LEU A 11 29.37 24.80 -4.09
CA LEU A 11 28.07 24.32 -3.56
C LEU A 11 27.08 25.50 -3.41
N LYS A 12 27.56 26.61 -2.83
CA LYS A 12 26.71 27.79 -2.67
C LYS A 12 26.40 28.47 -4.03
N GLN A 13 27.38 28.52 -4.93
CA GLN A 13 27.22 29.11 -6.26
C GLN A 13 26.17 28.37 -7.10
N TYR A 14 26.23 27.01 -7.16
CA TYR A 14 25.35 26.23 -8.03
C TYR A 14 24.03 25.81 -7.35
N PHE A 15 24.06 25.49 -6.05
CA PHE A 15 22.91 24.89 -5.37
C PHE A 15 22.33 25.76 -4.24
N GLY A 16 22.95 26.91 -3.93
CA GLY A 16 22.48 27.80 -2.87
C GLY A 16 22.73 27.30 -1.43
N PHE A 17 23.39 26.15 -1.25
CA PHE A 17 23.62 25.57 0.08
C PHE A 17 24.93 26.08 0.72
N ASP A 18 24.87 26.43 2.00
CA ASP A 18 26.05 26.94 2.74
C ASP A 18 26.97 25.83 3.26
N LYS A 19 26.49 24.57 3.35
CA LYS A 19 27.25 23.42 3.89
C LYS A 19 26.78 22.11 3.30
N PHE A 20 27.70 21.15 3.21
CA PHE A 20 27.40 19.77 2.88
C PHE A 20 26.69 19.06 4.05
N LYS A 21 25.83 18.07 3.73
CA LYS A 21 25.19 17.18 4.71
C LYS A 21 25.98 15.87 4.83
N GLY A 22 26.24 15.43 6.06
CA GLY A 22 26.92 14.14 6.29
C GLY A 22 28.21 13.98 5.48
N ASP A 23 28.34 12.86 4.79
CA ASP A 23 29.54 12.49 4.03
C ASP A 23 29.60 13.05 2.60
N GLN A 24 28.66 13.91 2.18
CA GLN A 24 28.60 14.43 0.81
C GLN A 24 29.94 15.03 0.35
N GLU A 25 30.61 15.82 1.20
CA GLU A 25 31.92 16.40 0.86
C GLU A 25 32.99 15.34 0.60
N ALA A 26 33.04 14.30 1.45
CA ALA A 26 34.00 13.21 1.31
C ALA A 26 33.76 12.40 0.02
N ILE A 27 32.50 12.10 -0.29
CA ILE A 27 32.07 11.40 -1.51
C ILE A 27 32.50 12.20 -2.75
N ILE A 28 32.19 13.51 -2.78
CA ILE A 28 32.52 14.39 -3.89
C ILE A 28 34.03 14.47 -4.09
N ARG A 29 34.81 14.61 -3.03
CA ARG A 29 36.29 14.63 -3.10
C ARG A 29 36.86 13.34 -3.63
N ASN A 30 36.31 12.19 -3.20
CA ASN A 30 36.74 10.88 -3.67
C ASN A 30 36.51 10.74 -5.18
N LEU A 31 35.34 11.18 -5.68
CA LEU A 31 35.03 11.12 -7.10
C LEU A 31 35.88 12.09 -7.93
N LEU A 32 36.08 13.31 -7.46
CA LEU A 32 36.98 14.30 -8.08
C LEU A 32 38.44 13.85 -8.11
N ALA A 33 38.85 12.96 -7.23
CA ALA A 33 40.16 12.31 -7.23
C ALA A 33 40.26 11.15 -8.25
N GLY A 34 39.20 10.82 -8.96
CA GLY A 34 39.15 9.75 -9.96
C GLY A 34 38.94 8.35 -9.37
N ASN A 35 38.43 8.26 -8.14
CA ASN A 35 38.21 6.97 -7.47
C ASN A 35 36.74 6.52 -7.57
N ASN A 36 36.56 5.21 -7.59
CA ASN A 36 35.23 4.59 -7.46
C ASN A 36 34.65 4.85 -6.06
N ALA A 37 33.31 4.81 -5.93
CA ALA A 37 32.61 4.95 -4.66
C ALA A 37 31.34 4.07 -4.60
N PHE A 38 31.05 3.54 -3.43
CA PHE A 38 29.73 2.98 -3.11
C PHE A 38 29.07 3.86 -2.05
N VAL A 39 27.85 4.35 -2.34
CA VAL A 39 27.14 5.31 -1.50
C VAL A 39 25.80 4.72 -1.07
N LEU A 40 25.65 4.48 0.22
CA LEU A 40 24.42 4.06 0.85
C LEU A 40 23.86 5.24 1.67
N MET A 41 22.85 5.90 1.13
CA MET A 41 22.31 7.11 1.71
C MET A 41 20.78 7.12 1.60
N PRO A 42 20.03 7.36 2.68
CA PRO A 42 18.58 7.32 2.70
C PRO A 42 17.95 8.27 1.68
N THR A 43 16.69 8.03 1.34
CA THR A 43 15.89 8.96 0.55
C THR A 43 15.81 10.30 1.28
N GLY A 44 15.97 11.42 0.54
CA GLY A 44 16.08 12.75 1.14
C GLY A 44 17.46 13.11 1.72
N GLY A 45 18.41 12.17 1.71
CA GLY A 45 19.80 12.41 2.16
C GLY A 45 20.64 13.28 1.19
N GLY A 46 20.13 13.57 -0.01
CA GLY A 46 20.83 14.37 -1.02
C GLY A 46 21.83 13.57 -1.86
N LYS A 47 21.48 12.31 -2.22
CA LYS A 47 22.28 11.44 -3.11
C LYS A 47 22.66 12.13 -4.41
N SER A 48 21.72 12.82 -5.08
CA SER A 48 21.92 13.44 -6.38
C SER A 48 23.04 14.47 -6.36
N LEU A 49 23.19 15.24 -5.30
CA LEU A 49 24.27 16.21 -5.14
C LEU A 49 25.67 15.56 -5.23
N CYS A 50 25.81 14.30 -4.79
CA CYS A 50 27.09 13.59 -4.78
C CYS A 50 27.66 13.33 -6.18
N TYR A 51 26.81 13.34 -7.23
CA TYR A 51 27.25 13.23 -8.62
C TYR A 51 26.97 14.52 -9.43
N GLN A 52 25.96 15.31 -9.08
CA GLN A 52 25.65 16.56 -9.79
C GLN A 52 26.75 17.60 -9.63
N LEU A 53 27.21 17.89 -8.42
CA LEU A 53 28.27 18.87 -8.22
C LEU A 53 29.60 18.45 -8.87
N PRO A 54 30.11 17.22 -8.75
CA PRO A 54 31.30 16.79 -9.45
C PRO A 54 31.18 16.91 -10.98
N SER A 55 30.03 16.58 -11.57
CA SER A 55 29.86 16.66 -13.02
C SER A 55 30.06 18.12 -13.57
N LEU A 56 29.62 19.11 -12.79
CA LEU A 56 29.80 20.53 -13.14
C LEU A 56 31.25 20.98 -12.98
N LEU A 57 32.07 20.26 -12.20
CA LEU A 57 33.46 20.62 -11.90
C LEU A 57 34.50 19.84 -12.73
N MET A 58 34.12 18.68 -13.28
CA MET A 58 35.01 17.84 -14.08
C MET A 58 34.91 18.15 -15.57
N GLU A 59 35.98 17.86 -16.29
CA GLU A 59 35.95 17.89 -17.74
C GLU A 59 35.25 16.65 -18.29
N GLY A 60 34.46 16.82 -19.35
CA GLY A 60 33.70 15.75 -20.00
C GLY A 60 32.25 15.69 -19.50
N THR A 61 31.56 14.63 -19.86
CA THR A 61 30.15 14.39 -19.54
C THR A 61 30.04 13.23 -18.55
N ALA A 62 29.32 13.42 -17.45
CA ALA A 62 28.95 12.35 -16.52
C ALA A 62 27.76 11.57 -17.10
N ILE A 63 27.84 10.26 -17.12
CA ILE A 63 26.74 9.38 -17.53
C ILE A 63 26.02 8.92 -16.28
N VAL A 64 24.75 9.35 -16.12
CA VAL A 64 23.91 8.96 -14.98
C VAL A 64 22.93 7.89 -15.44
N ILE A 65 23.11 6.67 -14.96
CA ILE A 65 22.23 5.54 -15.29
C ILE A 65 21.14 5.46 -14.22
N SER A 66 19.89 5.65 -14.66
CA SER A 66 18.72 5.69 -13.77
C SER A 66 17.56 4.88 -14.38
N PRO A 67 16.73 4.20 -13.55
CA PRO A 67 15.70 3.31 -14.06
C PRO A 67 14.43 4.00 -14.53
N LEU A 68 14.31 5.34 -14.36
CA LEU A 68 13.03 6.02 -14.42
C LEU A 68 13.05 7.29 -15.25
N ILE A 69 12.28 7.28 -16.32
CA ILE A 69 12.14 8.38 -17.28
C ILE A 69 11.66 9.67 -16.59
N ALA A 70 10.65 9.59 -15.72
CA ALA A 70 10.10 10.76 -15.04
C ALA A 70 11.12 11.40 -14.07
N LEU A 71 11.92 10.60 -13.36
CA LEU A 71 12.97 11.10 -12.49
C LEU A 71 14.05 11.83 -13.28
N MET A 72 14.45 11.25 -14.42
CA MET A 72 15.46 11.87 -15.30
C MET A 72 15.02 13.27 -15.75
N LYS A 73 13.77 13.42 -16.20
CA LYS A 73 13.22 14.71 -16.62
C LYS A 73 13.31 15.72 -15.48
N ASN A 74 12.78 15.39 -14.29
CA ASN A 74 12.82 16.30 -13.15
C ASN A 74 14.24 16.70 -12.75
N GLN A 75 15.19 15.76 -12.75
CA GLN A 75 16.60 16.05 -12.43
C GLN A 75 17.24 16.97 -13.48
N VAL A 76 16.96 16.75 -14.76
CA VAL A 76 17.43 17.58 -15.86
C VAL A 76 16.85 18.99 -15.76
N ASP A 77 15.54 19.12 -15.51
CA ASP A 77 14.88 20.41 -15.38
C ASP A 77 15.46 21.22 -14.19
N VAL A 78 15.72 20.57 -13.05
CA VAL A 78 16.37 21.19 -11.89
C VAL A 78 17.77 21.68 -12.23
N ILE A 79 18.61 20.87 -12.88
CA ILE A 79 19.99 21.23 -13.21
C ILE A 79 20.03 22.37 -14.26
N ASN A 80 19.20 22.29 -15.29
CA ASN A 80 19.12 23.35 -16.29
C ASN A 80 18.62 24.66 -15.68
N GLY A 81 17.70 24.59 -14.68
CA GLY A 81 17.25 25.78 -13.94
C GLY A 81 18.31 26.42 -13.03
N LEU A 82 19.43 25.75 -12.76
CA LEU A 82 20.56 26.31 -11.99
C LEU A 82 21.55 27.11 -12.86
N SER A 83 21.39 27.10 -14.17
CA SER A 83 22.29 27.74 -15.15
C SER A 83 21.55 28.74 -16.01
N GLU A 84 22.25 29.77 -16.43
CA GLU A 84 21.76 30.72 -17.46
C GLU A 84 21.85 30.11 -18.89
N GLU A 85 22.59 29.00 -19.05
CA GLU A 85 22.76 28.27 -20.30
C GLU A 85 21.93 27.01 -20.33
N ASP A 86 21.07 26.84 -21.33
CA ASP A 86 20.31 25.61 -21.57
C ASP A 86 21.22 24.48 -22.07
N GLY A 87 20.90 23.23 -21.73
CA GLY A 87 21.56 22.04 -22.27
C GLY A 87 22.78 21.55 -21.49
N ILE A 88 22.98 22.03 -20.25
CA ILE A 88 24.00 21.51 -19.34
C ILE A 88 23.66 20.07 -18.92
N ALA A 89 22.37 19.76 -18.78
CA ALA A 89 21.88 18.41 -18.53
C ALA A 89 20.89 17.99 -19.61
N HIS A 90 20.99 16.73 -20.02
CA HIS A 90 20.05 16.08 -20.92
C HIS A 90 19.69 14.70 -20.44
N TYR A 91 18.63 14.13 -21.00
CA TYR A 91 18.30 12.70 -20.84
C TYR A 91 18.19 12.04 -22.21
N LEU A 92 18.50 10.74 -22.27
CA LEU A 92 18.39 9.91 -23.46
C LEU A 92 17.56 8.66 -23.12
N ASN A 93 16.32 8.64 -23.59
CA ASN A 93 15.38 7.54 -23.38
C ASN A 93 14.38 7.41 -24.54
N SER A 94 13.47 6.44 -24.46
CA SER A 94 12.50 6.12 -25.51
C SER A 94 11.39 7.17 -25.72
N SER A 95 11.28 8.19 -24.88
CA SER A 95 10.25 9.23 -25.00
C SER A 95 10.66 10.39 -25.94
N LEU A 96 11.94 10.49 -26.30
CA LEU A 96 12.45 11.54 -27.16
C LEU A 96 12.14 11.28 -28.63
N ASN A 97 11.78 12.35 -29.34
CA ASN A 97 11.69 12.31 -30.80
C ASN A 97 13.09 12.40 -31.44
N LYS A 98 13.19 12.08 -32.75
CA LYS A 98 14.46 12.05 -33.48
C LYS A 98 15.21 13.40 -33.47
N ALA A 99 14.52 14.53 -33.57
CA ALA A 99 15.13 15.84 -33.55
C ALA A 99 15.77 16.16 -32.20
N ALA A 100 15.08 15.83 -31.11
CA ALA A 100 15.61 16.01 -29.76
C ALA A 100 16.82 15.10 -29.50
N ILE A 101 16.83 13.87 -30.01
CA ILE A 101 18.00 12.98 -29.91
C ILE A 101 19.22 13.57 -30.61
N VAL A 102 19.05 14.12 -31.82
CA VAL A 102 20.15 14.76 -32.58
C VAL A 102 20.71 15.95 -31.78
N GLN A 103 19.83 16.80 -31.22
CA GLN A 103 20.27 17.95 -30.42
C GLN A 103 21.07 17.52 -29.17
N VAL A 104 20.57 16.48 -28.44
CA VAL A 104 21.30 15.90 -27.30
C VAL A 104 22.69 15.40 -27.70
N MET A 105 22.79 14.71 -28.83
CA MET A 105 24.07 14.18 -29.32
C MET A 105 25.05 15.31 -29.72
N GLU A 106 24.57 16.39 -30.30
CA GLU A 106 25.38 17.58 -30.65
C GLU A 106 25.89 18.29 -29.39
N ASP A 107 25.02 18.55 -28.41
CA ASP A 107 25.38 19.19 -27.14
C ASP A 107 26.39 18.36 -26.33
N VAL A 108 26.26 17.04 -26.33
CA VAL A 108 27.22 16.11 -25.68
C VAL A 108 28.57 16.13 -26.42
N LYS A 109 28.58 16.04 -27.75
CA LYS A 109 29.82 16.10 -28.56
C LYS A 109 30.56 17.40 -28.43
N SER A 110 29.86 18.52 -28.35
CA SER A 110 30.45 19.84 -28.15
C SER A 110 31.02 20.05 -26.75
N GLY A 111 30.74 19.15 -25.78
CA GLY A 111 31.17 19.28 -24.40
C GLY A 111 30.32 20.24 -23.57
N LYS A 112 29.22 20.73 -24.11
CA LYS A 112 28.25 21.59 -23.43
C LYS A 112 27.54 20.84 -22.33
N THR A 113 27.13 19.60 -22.62
CA THR A 113 26.41 18.72 -21.66
C THR A 113 27.35 18.16 -20.60
N LYS A 114 27.09 18.46 -19.33
CA LYS A 114 27.84 17.97 -18.17
C LYS A 114 27.22 16.70 -17.55
N LEU A 115 25.89 16.54 -17.64
CA LEU A 115 25.18 15.36 -17.19
C LEU A 115 24.28 14.81 -18.30
N LEU A 116 24.48 13.54 -18.62
CA LEU A 116 23.59 12.80 -19.51
C LEU A 116 22.93 11.67 -18.73
N TYR A 117 21.63 11.80 -18.48
CA TYR A 117 20.82 10.73 -17.87
C TYR A 117 20.41 9.72 -18.94
N VAL A 118 20.64 8.42 -18.67
CA VAL A 118 20.36 7.36 -19.62
C VAL A 118 19.64 6.21 -18.92
N ALA A 119 18.59 5.70 -19.54
CA ALA A 119 17.96 4.45 -19.10
C ALA A 119 18.86 3.24 -19.43
N PRO A 120 18.94 2.19 -18.57
CA PRO A 120 19.80 1.04 -18.82
C PRO A 120 19.53 0.37 -20.17
N GLU A 121 18.25 0.28 -20.58
CA GLU A 121 17.85 -0.28 -21.89
C GLU A 121 18.36 0.58 -23.07
N SER A 122 18.44 1.90 -22.87
CA SER A 122 18.97 2.82 -23.87
C SER A 122 20.49 2.81 -23.91
N LEU A 123 21.16 2.69 -22.77
CA LEU A 123 22.61 2.60 -22.68
C LEU A 123 23.16 1.36 -23.43
N ASN A 124 22.44 0.25 -23.40
CA ASN A 124 22.85 -1.02 -23.99
C ASN A 124 22.65 -1.09 -25.52
N LYS A 125 22.03 -0.09 -26.16
CA LYS A 125 21.88 -0.03 -27.61
C LYS A 125 23.21 0.26 -28.29
N ASP A 126 23.56 -0.50 -29.33
CA ASP A 126 24.83 -0.36 -30.02
C ASP A 126 25.07 1.07 -30.55
N GLU A 127 24.04 1.71 -31.10
CA GLU A 127 24.09 3.12 -31.58
C GLU A 127 24.56 4.09 -30.47
N ASN A 128 24.06 3.91 -29.24
CA ASN A 128 24.42 4.75 -28.12
C ASN A 128 25.81 4.42 -27.58
N VAL A 129 26.20 3.15 -27.59
CA VAL A 129 27.57 2.74 -27.23
C VAL A 129 28.59 3.33 -28.19
N GLU A 130 28.38 3.22 -29.51
CA GLU A 130 29.26 3.80 -30.55
C GLU A 130 29.34 5.33 -30.41
N PHE A 131 28.22 5.98 -30.15
CA PHE A 131 28.19 7.43 -29.92
C PHE A 131 29.04 7.82 -28.69
N LEU A 132 28.87 7.10 -27.55
CA LEU A 132 29.55 7.42 -26.29
C LEU A 132 31.05 7.11 -26.32
N GLN A 133 31.50 6.17 -27.16
CA GLN A 133 32.93 5.91 -27.37
C GLN A 133 33.70 7.15 -27.87
N GLY A 134 33.02 8.03 -28.59
CA GLY A 134 33.58 9.31 -29.06
C GLY A 134 33.49 10.48 -28.06
N VAL A 135 32.97 10.24 -26.86
CA VAL A 135 32.74 11.28 -25.85
C VAL A 135 33.72 11.14 -24.69
N LYS A 136 34.25 12.25 -24.20
CA LYS A 136 35.05 12.27 -22.97
C LYS A 136 34.13 12.07 -21.77
N ILE A 137 34.12 10.85 -21.18
CA ILE A 137 33.34 10.52 -20.00
C ILE A 137 34.10 10.97 -18.76
N SER A 138 33.44 11.75 -17.88
CA SER A 138 34.01 12.15 -16.59
C SER A 138 33.90 11.06 -15.53
N PHE A 139 32.73 10.40 -15.41
CA PHE A 139 32.45 9.25 -14.56
C PHE A 139 31.08 8.65 -14.91
N TYR A 140 30.81 7.47 -14.38
CA TYR A 140 29.49 6.83 -14.41
C TYR A 140 28.83 6.89 -13.03
N ALA A 141 27.61 7.39 -12.95
CA ALA A 141 26.80 7.33 -11.75
C ALA A 141 25.68 6.30 -11.94
N ILE A 142 25.64 5.29 -11.09
CA ILE A 142 24.62 4.25 -11.12
C ILE A 142 23.61 4.58 -10.00
N ASP A 143 22.52 5.22 -10.38
CA ASP A 143 21.45 5.54 -9.44
C ASP A 143 20.54 4.32 -9.25
N GLU A 144 19.92 4.21 -8.06
CA GLU A 144 19.16 3.05 -7.61
C GLU A 144 19.89 1.72 -7.86
N ALA A 145 21.18 1.67 -7.50
CA ALA A 145 22.08 0.56 -7.76
C ALA A 145 21.59 -0.79 -7.18
N HIS A 146 20.63 -0.78 -6.24
CA HIS A 146 19.98 -2.00 -5.72
C HIS A 146 19.25 -2.79 -6.81
N CYS A 147 18.87 -2.15 -7.93
CA CYS A 147 18.27 -2.82 -9.08
C CYS A 147 19.19 -3.85 -9.75
N ILE A 148 20.49 -3.83 -9.47
CA ILE A 148 21.45 -4.84 -9.96
C ILE A 148 21.23 -6.21 -9.32
N SER A 149 20.79 -6.23 -8.07
CA SER A 149 20.76 -7.43 -7.24
C SER A 149 19.43 -8.15 -7.30
N GLU A 150 19.46 -9.46 -7.56
CA GLU A 150 18.30 -10.35 -7.48
C GLU A 150 17.72 -10.44 -6.05
N TRP A 151 18.53 -10.11 -5.05
CA TRP A 151 18.15 -10.02 -3.65
C TRP A 151 17.58 -8.65 -3.26
N GLY A 152 17.58 -7.69 -4.21
CA GLY A 152 16.97 -6.38 -4.04
C GLY A 152 15.47 -6.43 -4.27
N HIS A 153 14.76 -5.49 -3.69
CA HIS A 153 13.28 -5.40 -3.77
C HIS A 153 12.75 -4.96 -5.17
N ASP A 154 13.62 -4.41 -6.04
CA ASP A 154 13.30 -3.98 -7.42
C ASP A 154 14.38 -4.42 -8.40
N PHE A 155 14.57 -5.73 -8.54
CA PHE A 155 15.55 -6.30 -9.47
C PHE A 155 15.18 -5.98 -10.92
N ARG A 156 16.17 -5.51 -11.70
CA ARG A 156 16.05 -5.22 -13.13
C ARG A 156 17.18 -5.88 -13.92
N PRO A 157 16.88 -6.88 -14.76
CA PRO A 157 17.91 -7.62 -15.51
C PRO A 157 18.84 -6.73 -16.34
N GLU A 158 18.34 -5.62 -16.86
CA GLU A 158 19.10 -4.65 -17.68
C GLU A 158 20.27 -4.03 -16.91
N TYR A 159 20.16 -3.90 -15.58
CA TYR A 159 21.23 -3.39 -14.73
C TYR A 159 22.45 -4.32 -14.66
N ARG A 160 22.27 -5.63 -14.88
CA ARG A 160 23.39 -6.59 -14.96
C ARG A 160 24.32 -6.33 -16.15
N ASN A 161 23.82 -5.68 -17.20
CA ASN A 161 24.58 -5.37 -18.40
C ASN A 161 25.36 -4.05 -18.30
N ILE A 162 25.23 -3.26 -17.24
CA ILE A 162 25.86 -1.95 -17.10
C ILE A 162 27.40 -2.08 -17.15
N ARG A 163 28.01 -2.97 -16.38
CA ARG A 163 29.49 -3.11 -16.38
C ARG A 163 30.03 -3.59 -17.72
N PRO A 164 29.49 -4.61 -18.36
CA PRO A 164 29.88 -4.98 -19.74
C PRO A 164 29.78 -3.82 -20.71
N THR A 165 28.74 -2.99 -20.62
CA THR A 165 28.53 -1.83 -21.50
C THR A 165 29.53 -0.71 -21.20
N ILE A 166 29.83 -0.41 -19.94
CA ILE A 166 30.89 0.53 -19.55
C ILE A 166 32.23 0.11 -20.14
N ASN A 167 32.59 -1.18 -20.10
CA ASN A 167 33.84 -1.70 -20.66
C ASN A 167 33.91 -1.50 -22.17
N ARG A 168 32.77 -1.47 -22.89
CA ARG A 168 32.71 -1.19 -24.34
C ARG A 168 32.84 0.32 -24.63
N ILE A 169 32.27 1.19 -23.81
CA ILE A 169 32.30 2.65 -24.02
C ILE A 169 33.68 3.20 -23.69
N GLY A 170 34.20 2.94 -22.49
CA GLY A 170 35.47 3.42 -22.01
C GLY A 170 35.54 3.48 -20.50
N ASP A 171 36.73 3.29 -19.94
CA ASP A 171 36.95 3.25 -18.50
C ASP A 171 36.91 4.67 -17.90
N ALA A 172 36.13 4.81 -16.82
CA ALA A 172 36.02 6.03 -16.01
C ALA A 172 35.57 5.65 -14.59
N PRO A 173 35.74 6.51 -13.58
CA PRO A 173 35.28 6.24 -12.22
C PRO A 173 33.78 5.87 -12.17
N VAL A 174 33.43 4.96 -11.28
CA VAL A 174 32.04 4.53 -11.07
C VAL A 174 31.62 4.88 -9.64
N ILE A 175 30.53 5.63 -9.53
CA ILE A 175 29.84 5.87 -8.26
C ILE A 175 28.49 5.13 -8.29
N ALA A 176 28.30 4.17 -7.39
CA ALA A 176 27.04 3.44 -7.22
C ALA A 176 26.29 4.02 -6.01
N LEU A 177 25.03 4.41 -6.22
CA LEU A 177 24.21 5.06 -5.18
C LEU A 177 22.91 4.28 -4.99
N THR A 178 22.52 4.09 -3.74
CA THR A 178 21.21 3.52 -3.41
C THR A 178 20.72 4.03 -2.06
N ALA A 179 19.39 4.01 -1.87
CA ALA A 179 18.78 4.34 -0.59
C ALA A 179 18.71 3.13 0.35
N THR A 180 18.65 1.92 -0.20
CA THR A 180 18.36 0.69 0.54
C THR A 180 19.27 -0.42 0.02
N ALA A 181 20.05 -1.03 0.88
CA ALA A 181 20.82 -2.23 0.54
C ALA A 181 21.24 -2.95 1.83
N THR A 182 20.86 -4.21 1.96
CA THR A 182 21.39 -5.13 2.96
C THR A 182 22.85 -5.48 2.64
N ASP A 183 23.58 -6.10 3.54
CA ASP A 183 24.97 -6.48 3.33
C ASP A 183 25.16 -7.37 2.10
N LYS A 184 24.21 -8.27 1.87
CA LYS A 184 24.20 -9.15 0.70
C LYS A 184 24.01 -8.38 -0.61
N VAL A 185 23.04 -7.48 -0.64
CA VAL A 185 22.77 -6.61 -1.80
C VAL A 185 23.97 -5.71 -2.10
N ARG A 186 24.61 -5.12 -1.06
CA ARG A 186 25.85 -4.32 -1.24
C ARG A 186 26.99 -5.10 -1.89
N THR A 187 27.22 -6.31 -1.38
CA THR A 187 28.27 -7.19 -1.90
C THR A 187 28.00 -7.54 -3.37
N ASP A 188 26.76 -7.86 -3.72
CA ASP A 188 26.36 -8.20 -5.09
C ASP A 188 26.51 -6.99 -6.03
N ILE A 189 26.10 -5.80 -5.64
CA ILE A 189 26.28 -4.57 -6.41
C ILE A 189 27.77 -4.33 -6.70
N LYS A 190 28.61 -4.35 -5.68
CA LYS A 190 30.05 -4.10 -5.81
C LYS A 190 30.74 -5.13 -6.73
N LYS A 191 30.35 -6.41 -6.63
CA LYS A 191 30.84 -7.46 -7.52
C LYS A 191 30.40 -7.26 -8.96
N SER A 192 29.11 -6.98 -9.18
CA SER A 192 28.53 -6.82 -10.52
C SER A 192 29.08 -5.60 -11.25
N LEU A 193 29.39 -4.52 -10.54
CA LEU A 193 30.00 -3.32 -11.11
C LEU A 193 31.52 -3.36 -11.17
N GLY A 194 32.19 -4.40 -10.61
CA GLY A 194 33.64 -4.49 -10.56
C GLY A 194 34.32 -3.42 -9.70
N ILE A 195 33.64 -2.99 -8.60
CA ILE A 195 34.13 -1.95 -7.68
C ILE A 195 34.30 -2.50 -6.26
N ILE A 196 34.78 -3.72 -6.11
CA ILE A 196 34.88 -4.43 -4.82
C ILE A 196 35.66 -3.60 -3.80
N ASP A 197 36.77 -3.00 -4.22
CA ASP A 197 37.67 -2.22 -3.36
C ASP A 197 37.25 -0.75 -3.19
N ALA A 198 36.11 -0.33 -3.75
CA ALA A 198 35.62 1.03 -3.61
C ALA A 198 35.28 1.34 -2.16
N PRO A 199 35.65 2.53 -1.65
CA PRO A 199 35.25 2.99 -0.33
C PRO A 199 33.73 3.06 -0.24
N GLU A 200 33.22 2.65 0.93
CA GLU A 200 31.81 2.69 1.26
C GLU A 200 31.51 3.91 2.12
N PHE A 201 30.56 4.73 1.66
CA PHE A 201 30.02 5.84 2.41
C PHE A 201 28.60 5.47 2.84
N LYS A 202 28.43 5.28 4.16
CA LYS A 202 27.16 4.83 4.74
C LYS A 202 26.59 5.91 5.65
N SER A 203 25.53 6.57 5.21
CA SER A 203 24.76 7.47 6.07
C SER A 203 23.77 6.68 6.92
N SER A 204 23.41 7.21 8.08
CA SER A 204 22.39 6.62 8.94
C SER A 204 21.04 6.55 8.24
N PHE A 205 20.33 5.44 8.42
CA PHE A 205 18.95 5.25 7.98
C PHE A 205 17.95 5.97 8.89
N ASN A 206 18.41 6.53 10.01
CA ASN A 206 17.52 7.18 10.95
C ASN A 206 16.94 8.48 10.37
N ARG A 207 15.62 8.57 10.37
CA ARG A 207 14.84 9.75 10.00
C ARG A 207 14.07 10.25 11.23
N PRO A 208 14.72 11.03 12.12
CA PRO A 208 14.13 11.43 13.41
C PRO A 208 12.86 12.27 13.24
N ASN A 209 12.70 12.94 12.12
CA ASN A 209 11.54 13.77 11.78
C ASN A 209 10.31 12.97 11.32
N LEU A 210 10.41 11.65 11.15
CA LEU A 210 9.29 10.82 10.73
C LEU A 210 8.66 10.12 11.93
N TYR A 211 7.35 10.27 12.07
CA TYR A 211 6.52 9.48 12.97
C TYR A 211 6.08 8.19 12.28
N TYR A 212 6.13 7.05 12.96
CA TYR A 212 5.71 5.76 12.43
C TYR A 212 4.58 5.17 13.27
N GLU A 213 3.53 4.73 12.57
CA GLU A 213 2.36 4.12 13.20
C GLU A 213 1.84 2.96 12.35
N VAL A 214 1.42 1.86 13.01
CA VAL A 214 0.70 0.76 12.37
C VAL A 214 -0.67 0.63 13.03
N ARG A 215 -1.73 0.70 12.23
CA ARG A 215 -3.12 0.57 12.65
C ARG A 215 -3.70 -0.74 12.14
N GLN A 216 -4.60 -1.31 12.92
CA GLN A 216 -5.42 -2.42 12.43
C GLN A 216 -6.30 -1.94 11.28
N LYS A 217 -6.36 -2.75 10.21
CA LYS A 217 -7.21 -2.48 9.08
C LYS A 217 -8.64 -2.90 9.41
N ALA A 218 -9.52 -1.93 9.60
CA ALA A 218 -10.93 -2.13 9.90
C ALA A 218 -11.81 -1.82 8.69
N LYS A 219 -13.10 -2.17 8.75
CA LYS A 219 -14.08 -1.91 7.68
C LYS A 219 -14.23 -0.43 7.32
N ASP A 220 -14.00 0.46 8.27
CA ASP A 220 -14.13 1.90 8.12
C ASP A 220 -12.83 2.63 7.71
N ILE A 221 -11.84 1.90 7.17
CA ILE A 221 -10.53 2.46 6.81
C ILE A 221 -10.63 3.70 5.91
N ASP A 222 -11.54 3.71 4.92
CA ASP A 222 -11.74 4.87 4.05
C ASP A 222 -12.17 6.10 4.85
N LYS A 223 -13.06 5.92 5.85
CA LYS A 223 -13.49 6.98 6.78
C LYS A 223 -12.32 7.48 7.64
N GLN A 224 -11.49 6.57 8.15
CA GLN A 224 -10.33 6.95 8.95
C GLN A 224 -9.31 7.76 8.12
N ILE A 225 -9.05 7.37 6.87
CA ILE A 225 -8.17 8.10 5.96
C ILE A 225 -8.73 9.49 5.65
N ILE A 226 -10.02 9.61 5.32
CA ILE A 226 -10.66 10.90 5.05
C ILE A 226 -10.59 11.81 6.28
N ARG A 227 -10.91 11.30 7.46
CA ARG A 227 -10.81 12.04 8.72
C ARG A 227 -9.40 12.55 8.94
N TYR A 228 -8.41 11.67 8.76
CA TYR A 228 -7.01 12.04 8.91
C TYR A 228 -6.59 13.15 7.95
N ILE A 229 -6.95 13.04 6.66
CA ILE A 229 -6.62 14.04 5.64
C ILE A 229 -7.30 15.39 5.95
N LYS A 230 -8.58 15.38 6.36
CA LYS A 230 -9.29 16.60 6.74
C LYS A 230 -8.68 17.31 7.96
N GLN A 231 -8.17 16.55 8.95
CA GLN A 231 -7.41 17.11 10.08
C GLN A 231 -6.06 17.71 9.65
N HIS A 232 -5.55 17.33 8.46
CA HIS A 232 -4.32 17.83 7.87
C HIS A 232 -4.57 18.62 6.58
N ALA A 233 -5.71 19.33 6.50
CA ALA A 233 -6.10 20.10 5.32
C ALA A 233 -5.00 21.06 4.86
N GLY A 234 -4.79 21.14 3.54
CA GLY A 234 -3.73 21.96 2.92
C GLY A 234 -2.32 21.38 3.09
N LYS A 235 -2.18 20.12 3.54
CA LYS A 235 -0.91 19.40 3.59
C LYS A 235 -0.83 18.39 2.46
N SER A 236 0.32 18.32 1.79
CA SER A 236 0.56 17.31 0.76
C SER A 236 0.74 15.92 1.36
N GLY A 237 0.07 14.92 0.78
CA GLY A 237 0.11 13.54 1.23
C GLY A 237 0.08 12.52 0.10
N ILE A 238 0.55 11.31 0.40
CA ILE A 238 0.53 10.17 -0.52
C ILE A 238 -0.18 9.00 0.17
N VAL A 239 -1.12 8.35 -0.54
CA VAL A 239 -1.80 7.14 -0.07
C VAL A 239 -1.46 5.99 -1.01
N TYR A 240 -0.77 4.96 -0.50
CA TYR A 240 -0.41 3.79 -1.26
C TYR A 240 -1.44 2.68 -1.14
N CYS A 241 -1.88 2.13 -2.27
CA CYS A 241 -2.78 0.97 -2.36
C CYS A 241 -2.15 -0.12 -3.24
N LEU A 242 -2.48 -1.38 -2.95
CA LEU A 242 -1.93 -2.53 -3.67
C LEU A 242 -2.49 -2.65 -5.10
N SER A 243 -3.76 -2.35 -5.33
CA SER A 243 -4.43 -2.53 -6.61
C SER A 243 -4.78 -1.21 -7.29
N ARG A 244 -4.73 -1.22 -8.65
CA ARG A 244 -5.14 -0.07 -9.49
C ARG A 244 -6.59 0.32 -9.24
N LYS A 245 -7.47 -0.69 -9.12
CA LYS A 245 -8.90 -0.48 -8.84
C LYS A 245 -9.11 0.28 -7.53
N LYS A 246 -8.42 -0.14 -6.45
CA LYS A 246 -8.55 0.56 -5.15
C LYS A 246 -7.98 1.98 -5.20
N VAL A 247 -6.94 2.23 -5.98
CA VAL A 247 -6.40 3.58 -6.21
C VAL A 247 -7.45 4.49 -6.83
N GLU A 248 -8.13 4.04 -7.88
CA GLU A 248 -9.18 4.82 -8.55
C GLU A 248 -10.40 5.03 -7.63
N GLU A 249 -10.86 3.97 -6.96
CA GLU A 249 -11.98 4.03 -6.02
C GLU A 249 -11.71 5.01 -4.88
N LEU A 250 -10.55 4.91 -4.23
CA LEU A 250 -10.22 5.78 -3.10
C LEU A 250 -10.01 7.23 -3.54
N ALA A 251 -9.37 7.47 -4.68
CA ALA A 251 -9.23 8.83 -5.23
C ALA A 251 -10.59 9.47 -5.49
N ALA A 252 -11.54 8.71 -6.09
CA ALA A 252 -12.90 9.18 -6.31
C ALA A 252 -13.65 9.47 -5.00
N VAL A 253 -13.48 8.61 -3.98
CA VAL A 253 -14.06 8.82 -2.64
C VAL A 253 -13.48 10.09 -1.98
N LEU A 254 -12.16 10.31 -2.08
CA LEU A 254 -11.54 11.54 -1.56
C LEU A 254 -12.07 12.78 -2.26
N GLN A 255 -12.17 12.76 -3.60
CA GLN A 255 -12.73 13.87 -4.39
C GLN A 255 -14.19 14.16 -4.02
N ALA A 256 -15.01 13.13 -3.82
CA ALA A 256 -16.40 13.26 -3.38
C ALA A 256 -16.53 13.89 -1.97
N ASN A 257 -15.46 13.86 -1.18
CA ASN A 257 -15.37 14.49 0.15
C ASN A 257 -14.64 15.84 0.13
N ASP A 258 -14.59 16.52 -1.03
CA ASP A 258 -13.98 17.83 -1.24
C ASP A 258 -12.46 17.87 -0.99
N ILE A 259 -11.78 16.73 -1.11
CA ILE A 259 -10.32 16.61 -1.02
C ILE A 259 -9.73 16.66 -2.43
N LYS A 260 -8.76 17.54 -2.68
CA LYS A 260 -8.05 17.63 -3.94
C LYS A 260 -7.10 16.43 -4.10
N ALA A 261 -7.63 15.33 -4.60
CA ALA A 261 -6.92 14.07 -4.77
C ALA A 261 -6.88 13.63 -6.24
N ALA A 262 -5.86 12.88 -6.64
CA ALA A 262 -5.79 12.23 -7.93
C ALA A 262 -5.24 10.80 -7.83
N ALA A 263 -5.69 9.93 -8.75
CA ALA A 263 -5.21 8.58 -8.91
C ALA A 263 -3.92 8.54 -9.72
N TYR A 264 -2.96 7.67 -9.33
CA TYR A 264 -1.73 7.43 -10.07
C TYR A 264 -1.33 5.95 -10.07
N HIS A 265 -1.26 5.35 -11.25
CA HIS A 265 -0.79 3.97 -11.42
C HIS A 265 -0.31 3.71 -12.85
N ALA A 266 0.42 2.63 -13.07
CA ALA A 266 1.02 2.28 -14.35
C ALA A 266 0.01 2.02 -15.50
N GLY A 267 -1.27 1.81 -15.18
CA GLY A 267 -2.34 1.63 -16.17
C GLY A 267 -2.86 2.93 -16.78
N LEU A 268 -2.51 4.09 -16.22
CA LEU A 268 -2.81 5.38 -16.83
C LEU A 268 -1.88 5.65 -18.02
N ASP A 269 -2.37 6.39 -19.02
CA ASP A 269 -1.53 6.83 -20.13
C ASP A 269 -0.39 7.76 -19.64
N SER A 270 0.66 7.90 -20.45
CA SER A 270 1.85 8.63 -20.07
C SER A 270 1.60 10.12 -19.88
N GLN A 271 0.67 10.70 -20.66
CA GLN A 271 0.33 12.10 -20.58
C GLN A 271 -0.37 12.40 -19.25
N ARG A 272 -1.40 11.61 -18.91
CA ARG A 272 -2.16 11.76 -17.65
C ARG A 272 -1.27 11.56 -16.42
N ARG A 273 -0.31 10.63 -16.49
CA ARG A 273 0.67 10.45 -15.41
C ARG A 273 1.55 11.68 -15.23
N SER A 274 2.03 12.28 -16.34
CA SER A 274 2.83 13.51 -16.29
C SER A 274 2.03 14.69 -15.74
N GLU A 275 0.80 14.89 -16.23
CA GLU A 275 -0.09 15.95 -15.77
C GLU A 275 -0.39 15.82 -14.26
N THR A 276 -0.70 14.61 -13.79
CA THR A 276 -0.96 14.37 -12.36
C THR A 276 0.27 14.65 -11.49
N GLN A 277 1.48 14.34 -11.98
CA GLN A 277 2.72 14.69 -11.28
C GLN A 277 2.94 16.19 -11.22
N ASP A 278 2.77 16.86 -12.35
CA ASP A 278 2.92 18.32 -12.45
C ASP A 278 1.89 19.03 -11.55
N ASP A 279 0.64 18.55 -11.51
CA ASP A 279 -0.41 19.08 -10.63
C ASP A 279 -0.07 18.91 -9.14
N PHE A 280 0.54 17.79 -8.77
CA PHE A 280 0.98 17.57 -7.39
C PHE A 280 2.18 18.44 -7.02
N LEU A 281 3.14 18.61 -7.92
CA LEU A 281 4.30 19.48 -7.71
C LEU A 281 3.89 20.96 -7.64
N MET A 282 2.90 21.36 -8.45
CA MET A 282 2.37 22.74 -8.52
C MET A 282 1.26 23.02 -7.50
N GLU A 283 1.03 22.09 -6.56
CA GLU A 283 0.04 22.23 -5.47
C GLU A 283 -1.42 22.42 -5.95
N ARG A 284 -1.73 21.99 -7.18
CA ARG A 284 -3.11 21.97 -7.69
C ARG A 284 -3.92 20.83 -7.08
N ILE A 285 -3.24 19.75 -6.71
CA ILE A 285 -3.76 18.63 -5.92
C ILE A 285 -2.90 18.45 -4.67
N ASP A 286 -3.55 18.10 -3.56
CA ASP A 286 -2.90 17.92 -2.27
C ASP A 286 -2.54 16.46 -2.02
N ILE A 287 -3.35 15.52 -2.55
CA ILE A 287 -3.24 14.10 -2.27
C ILE A 287 -3.07 13.28 -3.54
N ILE A 288 -2.07 12.42 -3.55
CA ILE A 288 -1.93 11.35 -4.55
C ILE A 288 -2.36 10.03 -3.92
N VAL A 289 -3.29 9.34 -4.58
CA VAL A 289 -3.59 7.93 -4.30
C VAL A 289 -2.91 7.09 -5.37
N ALA A 290 -2.02 6.19 -4.96
CA ALA A 290 -1.14 5.52 -5.93
C ALA A 290 -0.86 4.05 -5.62
N THR A 291 -0.46 3.31 -6.66
CA THR A 291 0.30 2.07 -6.49
C THR A 291 1.79 2.39 -6.33
N ILE A 292 2.62 1.36 -6.11
CA ILE A 292 4.09 1.48 -6.09
C ILE A 292 4.67 2.16 -7.34
N ALA A 293 3.90 2.27 -8.43
CA ALA A 293 4.32 2.98 -9.64
C ALA A 293 4.58 4.48 -9.41
N PHE A 294 3.99 5.08 -8.36
CA PHE A 294 4.32 6.42 -7.86
C PHE A 294 5.54 6.37 -6.91
N GLY A 295 6.41 5.38 -7.10
CA GLY A 295 7.49 5.08 -6.19
C GLY A 295 8.75 5.84 -6.49
N THR A 296 9.15 5.83 -7.70
CA THR A 296 10.49 6.25 -8.10
C THR A 296 10.35 7.47 -9.02
N GLY A 297 10.83 8.64 -8.59
CA GLY A 297 10.89 9.83 -9.47
C GLY A 297 10.22 11.09 -8.99
N ILE A 298 9.57 11.08 -7.82
CA ILE A 298 8.94 12.29 -7.29
C ILE A 298 9.77 12.85 -6.16
N ASP A 299 10.19 14.09 -6.34
CA ASP A 299 11.01 14.83 -5.39
C ASP A 299 10.29 16.09 -4.89
N LYS A 300 9.07 15.88 -4.34
CA LYS A 300 8.36 16.93 -3.59
C LYS A 300 8.87 16.91 -2.15
N PRO A 301 9.53 18.00 -1.68
CA PRO A 301 10.20 17.99 -0.38
C PRO A 301 9.25 18.05 0.82
N ASP A 302 8.08 18.63 0.65
CA ASP A 302 7.13 19.02 1.69
C ASP A 302 5.92 18.07 1.81
N VAL A 303 6.07 16.80 1.45
CA VAL A 303 5.06 15.76 1.74
C VAL A 303 4.99 15.56 3.25
N ARG A 304 3.81 15.76 3.86
CA ARG A 304 3.63 15.72 5.31
C ARG A 304 3.14 14.38 5.84
N PHE A 305 2.56 13.55 5.00
CA PHE A 305 2.18 12.19 5.40
C PHE A 305 2.23 11.20 4.25
N VAL A 306 2.54 9.97 4.61
CA VAL A 306 2.45 8.81 3.73
C VAL A 306 1.59 7.77 4.43
N ILE A 307 0.49 7.39 3.79
CA ILE A 307 -0.44 6.39 4.30
C ILE A 307 -0.34 5.14 3.42
N HIS A 308 -0.16 3.99 4.04
CA HIS A 308 -0.28 2.70 3.37
C HIS A 308 -1.66 2.11 3.67
N TYR A 309 -2.53 2.13 2.66
CA TYR A 309 -3.84 1.45 2.73
C TYR A 309 -3.66 -0.06 2.86
N ASP A 310 -2.70 -0.59 2.12
CA ASP A 310 -2.24 -1.97 2.19
C ASP A 310 -0.77 -1.97 2.56
N ILE A 311 -0.36 -2.91 3.43
CA ILE A 311 1.05 -3.02 3.79
C ILE A 311 1.90 -3.42 2.57
N PRO A 312 3.09 -2.83 2.37
CA PRO A 312 3.95 -3.19 1.26
C PRO A 312 4.57 -4.58 1.41
N LYS A 313 5.03 -5.15 0.30
CA LYS A 313 5.59 -6.50 0.23
C LYS A 313 6.96 -6.66 0.92
N SER A 314 7.63 -5.57 1.29
CA SER A 314 8.93 -5.58 1.95
C SER A 314 9.17 -4.33 2.79
N LEU A 315 10.03 -4.42 3.78
CA LEU A 315 10.44 -3.27 4.61
C LEU A 315 11.31 -2.27 3.84
N GLU A 316 12.05 -2.71 2.82
CA GLU A 316 12.77 -1.79 1.92
C GLU A 316 11.79 -0.91 1.15
N GLY A 317 10.74 -1.50 0.57
CA GLY A 317 9.67 -0.75 -0.11
C GLY A 317 8.99 0.21 0.84
N TYR A 318 8.61 -0.26 2.02
CA TYR A 318 8.03 0.58 3.07
C TYR A 318 8.93 1.76 3.44
N TYR A 319 10.22 1.51 3.64
CA TYR A 319 11.19 2.57 3.98
C TYR A 319 11.37 3.57 2.84
N GLN A 320 11.41 3.11 1.59
CA GLN A 320 11.48 3.98 0.41
C GLN A 320 10.24 4.88 0.27
N GLU A 321 9.06 4.29 0.45
CA GLU A 321 7.78 4.97 0.31
C GLU A 321 7.55 5.96 1.45
N THR A 322 7.77 5.57 2.70
CA THR A 322 7.72 6.47 3.86
C THR A 322 8.79 7.55 3.83
N GLY A 323 9.96 7.25 3.24
CA GLY A 323 11.06 8.19 3.05
C GLY A 323 10.73 9.40 2.16
N ARG A 324 9.56 9.42 1.50
CA ARG A 324 9.06 10.58 0.75
C ARG A 324 8.56 11.68 1.64
N ALA A 325 8.08 11.35 2.85
CA ALA A 325 7.66 12.34 3.82
C ALA A 325 8.85 13.15 4.36
N GLY A 326 8.64 14.43 4.59
CA GLY A 326 9.57 15.32 5.28
C GLY A 326 11.00 15.36 4.71
N ARG A 327 11.18 15.40 3.39
CA ARG A 327 12.51 15.47 2.76
C ARG A 327 13.21 16.80 3.05
N ASP A 328 12.45 17.85 3.28
CA ASP A 328 12.92 19.17 3.70
C ASP A 328 13.41 19.20 5.16
N GLY A 329 13.26 18.10 5.91
CA GLY A 329 13.58 18.00 7.34
C GLY A 329 12.41 18.38 8.25
N GLY A 330 11.28 18.80 7.69
CA GLY A 330 10.02 19.00 8.41
C GLY A 330 9.41 17.67 8.88
N GLU A 331 8.45 17.74 9.80
CA GLU A 331 7.74 16.57 10.31
C GLU A 331 6.98 15.83 9.21
N GLY A 332 6.95 14.50 9.33
CA GLY A 332 6.22 13.62 8.42
C GLY A 332 5.61 12.44 9.17
N ASN A 333 4.35 12.13 8.87
CA ASN A 333 3.62 11.02 9.46
C ASN A 333 3.55 9.84 8.50
N CYS A 334 3.93 8.65 8.96
CA CYS A 334 3.93 7.42 8.20
C CYS A 334 2.97 6.43 8.88
N ILE A 335 1.80 6.24 8.29
CA ILE A 335 0.73 5.40 8.83
C ILE A 335 0.56 4.20 7.92
N ALA A 336 0.61 2.98 8.48
CA ALA A 336 0.33 1.76 7.75
C ALA A 336 -0.90 1.06 8.33
N PHE A 337 -1.84 0.69 7.48
CA PHE A 337 -2.94 -0.18 7.86
C PHE A 337 -2.55 -1.62 7.57
N TYR A 338 -2.78 -2.50 8.55
CA TYR A 338 -2.38 -3.90 8.50
C TYR A 338 -3.55 -4.84 8.82
N ALA A 339 -3.72 -5.85 7.99
CA ALA A 339 -4.53 -7.03 8.25
C ALA A 339 -3.80 -8.28 7.75
N TYR A 340 -3.94 -9.41 8.43
CA TYR A 340 -3.31 -10.67 8.02
C TYR A 340 -3.73 -11.10 6.59
N LYS A 341 -4.99 -10.87 6.22
CA LYS A 341 -5.50 -11.12 4.85
C LYS A 341 -4.71 -10.37 3.74
N ASP A 342 -4.06 -9.25 4.06
CA ASP A 342 -3.23 -8.55 3.07
C ASP A 342 -1.96 -9.34 2.72
N LEU A 343 -1.39 -10.06 3.69
CA LEU A 343 -0.26 -10.96 3.46
C LEU A 343 -0.65 -12.11 2.53
N GLN A 344 -1.81 -12.73 2.76
CA GLN A 344 -2.33 -13.81 1.91
C GLN A 344 -2.55 -13.34 0.46
N LYS A 345 -3.04 -12.11 0.27
CA LYS A 345 -3.16 -11.51 -1.07
C LYS A 345 -1.79 -11.31 -1.73
N LEU A 346 -0.80 -10.84 -0.95
CA LEU A 346 0.56 -10.63 -1.45
C LEU A 346 1.24 -11.96 -1.79
N GLU A 347 1.01 -13.02 -1.03
CA GLU A 347 1.49 -14.36 -1.34
C GLU A 347 0.93 -14.90 -2.65
N LYS A 348 -0.37 -14.69 -2.93
CA LYS A 348 -0.98 -15.08 -4.21
C LYS A 348 -0.32 -14.41 -5.42
N PHE A 349 0.19 -13.18 -5.29
CA PHE A 349 0.93 -12.53 -6.37
C PHE A 349 2.30 -13.17 -6.67
N MET A 350 2.78 -14.07 -5.81
CA MET A 350 4.03 -14.81 -6.03
C MET A 350 3.77 -16.17 -6.66
N GLU A 351 2.54 -16.65 -6.72
CA GLU A 351 2.16 -17.89 -7.40
C GLU A 351 2.57 -17.84 -8.88
N GLY A 352 3.14 -18.91 -9.36
CA GLY A 352 3.64 -19.02 -10.76
C GLY A 352 5.04 -18.44 -11.01
N LYS A 353 5.69 -17.82 -10.01
CA LYS A 353 7.09 -17.41 -10.10
C LYS A 353 8.04 -18.60 -9.83
N PRO A 354 9.33 -18.49 -10.22
CA PRO A 354 10.35 -19.47 -9.82
C PRO A 354 10.38 -19.68 -8.30
N VAL A 355 10.58 -20.92 -7.85
CA VAL A 355 10.56 -21.30 -6.42
C VAL A 355 11.49 -20.40 -5.58
N ALA A 356 12.70 -20.12 -6.08
CA ALA A 356 13.65 -19.24 -5.37
C ALA A 356 13.11 -17.81 -5.16
N GLU A 357 12.36 -17.24 -6.13
CA GLU A 357 11.73 -15.93 -5.98
C GLU A 357 10.56 -15.99 -5.01
N GLN A 358 9.80 -17.09 -4.98
CA GLN A 358 8.72 -17.29 -4.02
C GLN A 358 9.26 -17.33 -2.59
N ASP A 359 10.36 -18.06 -2.36
CA ASP A 359 11.00 -18.19 -1.04
C ASP A 359 11.52 -16.85 -0.53
N ILE A 360 12.19 -16.08 -1.39
CA ILE A 360 12.63 -14.71 -1.06
C ILE A 360 11.42 -13.82 -0.74
N GLY A 361 10.38 -13.87 -1.57
CA GLY A 361 9.17 -13.10 -1.38
C GLY A 361 8.47 -13.40 -0.05
N ARG A 362 8.31 -14.67 0.31
CA ARG A 362 7.74 -15.08 1.61
C ARG A 362 8.57 -14.55 2.77
N GLN A 363 9.91 -14.63 2.69
CA GLN A 363 10.77 -14.09 3.72
C GLN A 363 10.57 -12.58 3.91
N LEU A 364 10.48 -11.80 2.83
CA LEU A 364 10.24 -10.35 2.90
C LEU A 364 8.87 -10.03 3.49
N LEU A 365 7.84 -10.82 3.18
CA LEU A 365 6.51 -10.69 3.76
C LEU A 365 6.51 -11.00 5.27
N GLN A 366 7.20 -12.04 5.70
CA GLN A 366 7.35 -12.38 7.12
C GLN A 366 8.05 -11.26 7.91
N GLU A 367 9.09 -10.63 7.35
CA GLU A 367 9.75 -9.46 7.96
C GLU A 367 8.79 -8.28 8.10
N THR A 368 7.96 -8.06 7.08
CA THR A 368 6.97 -6.97 7.08
C THR A 368 5.86 -7.23 8.09
N ALA A 369 5.35 -8.46 8.17
CA ALA A 369 4.39 -8.89 9.19
C ALA A 369 4.97 -8.72 10.59
N ALA A 370 6.20 -9.20 10.81
CA ALA A 370 6.89 -9.05 12.08
C ALA A 370 7.05 -7.58 12.51
N TYR A 371 7.28 -6.68 11.57
CA TYR A 371 7.28 -5.24 11.84
C TYR A 371 5.89 -4.71 12.21
N ALA A 372 4.85 -5.10 11.47
CA ALA A 372 3.49 -4.63 11.69
C ALA A 372 2.93 -5.06 13.04
N GLU A 373 3.11 -6.33 13.40
CA GLU A 373 2.58 -6.94 14.62
C GLU A 373 3.37 -6.57 15.89
N SER A 374 4.64 -6.21 15.72
CA SER A 374 5.53 -5.93 16.84
C SER A 374 5.10 -4.76 17.70
N SER A 375 5.26 -4.94 19.01
CA SER A 375 5.16 -3.87 20.01
C SER A 375 6.53 -3.25 20.40
N VAL A 376 7.60 -3.63 19.69
CA VAL A 376 8.93 -2.99 19.82
C VAL A 376 8.92 -1.65 19.07
N CYS A 377 9.77 -0.71 19.50
CA CYS A 377 9.95 0.57 18.83
C CYS A 377 10.08 0.41 17.29
N ARG A 378 9.17 1.01 16.51
CA ARG A 378 9.14 0.92 15.04
C ARG A 378 10.46 1.34 14.42
N ARG A 379 11.03 2.43 14.90
CA ARG A 379 12.32 2.96 14.45
C ARG A 379 13.47 1.99 14.72
N LYS A 380 13.52 1.39 15.90
CA LYS A 380 14.52 0.40 16.28
C LYS A 380 14.49 -0.82 15.36
N MET A 381 13.30 -1.28 15.01
CA MET A 381 13.12 -2.40 14.07
C MET A 381 13.59 -2.06 12.66
N LEU A 382 13.18 -0.91 12.11
CA LEU A 382 13.63 -0.48 10.78
C LEU A 382 15.15 -0.33 10.71
N LEU A 383 15.77 0.32 11.69
CA LEU A 383 17.22 0.51 11.71
C LEU A 383 17.95 -0.83 11.84
N HIS A 384 17.47 -1.71 12.71
CA HIS A 384 18.03 -3.06 12.85
C HIS A 384 17.93 -3.87 11.54
N TYR A 385 16.81 -3.77 10.83
CA TYR A 385 16.64 -4.42 9.53
C TYR A 385 17.73 -4.01 8.52
N PHE A 386 18.11 -2.72 8.49
CA PHE A 386 19.21 -2.21 7.66
C PHE A 386 20.61 -2.38 8.29
N GLY A 387 20.74 -3.19 9.36
CA GLY A 387 22.00 -3.46 10.02
C GLY A 387 22.56 -2.27 10.81
N GLU A 388 21.69 -1.31 11.22
CA GLU A 388 22.08 -0.17 12.04
C GLU A 388 21.62 -0.36 13.48
N LYS A 389 22.55 -0.19 14.43
CA LYS A 389 22.24 -0.27 15.85
C LYS A 389 21.60 1.02 16.34
N TYR A 390 20.48 0.90 17.05
CA TYR A 390 19.80 2.01 17.68
C TYR A 390 19.84 1.85 19.20
N ASP A 391 20.63 2.69 19.87
CA ASP A 391 20.94 2.52 21.29
C ASP A 391 19.85 3.03 22.25
N LYS A 392 18.85 3.78 21.73
CA LYS A 392 17.72 4.26 22.54
C LYS A 392 16.63 3.18 22.63
N ASP A 393 16.07 3.00 23.80
CA ASP A 393 14.93 2.09 24.02
C ASP A 393 13.59 2.71 23.57
N ASN A 394 13.47 4.04 23.68
CA ASN A 394 12.31 4.82 23.27
C ASN A 394 12.75 5.89 22.27
N CYS A 395 12.08 5.96 21.11
CA CYS A 395 12.37 6.98 20.09
C CYS A 395 11.52 8.24 20.25
N GLU A 396 10.54 8.25 21.16
CA GLU A 396 9.58 9.34 21.41
C GLU A 396 8.76 9.76 20.19
N ASN A 397 8.83 9.02 19.08
CA ASN A 397 8.21 9.36 17.80
C ASN A 397 7.77 8.12 17.01
N CYS A 398 7.06 7.19 17.66
CA CYS A 398 6.29 6.11 17.03
C CYS A 398 5.17 5.65 17.97
N ASP A 399 4.17 4.97 17.42
CA ASP A 399 3.01 4.45 18.15
C ASP A 399 3.39 3.63 19.39
N ASN A 400 4.28 2.64 19.21
CA ASN A 400 4.72 1.75 20.30
C ASN A 400 5.50 2.46 21.42
N CYS A 401 6.17 3.56 21.10
CA CYS A 401 6.91 4.34 22.11
C CYS A 401 6.01 5.35 22.84
N LEU A 402 5.01 5.90 22.18
CA LEU A 402 4.04 6.83 22.77
C LEU A 402 2.99 6.09 23.60
N HIS A 403 2.66 4.84 23.20
CA HIS A 403 1.71 3.97 23.90
C HIS A 403 2.38 2.63 24.24
N PRO A 404 3.35 2.61 25.17
CA PRO A 404 4.11 1.41 25.48
C PRO A 404 3.23 0.37 26.15
N LYS A 405 3.32 -0.87 25.67
CA LYS A 405 2.69 -2.03 26.30
C LYS A 405 3.53 -2.54 27.47
N GLU A 406 2.89 -3.29 28.36
CA GLU A 406 3.57 -3.93 29.49
C GLU A 406 4.62 -4.93 29.00
N LYS A 407 5.75 -4.95 29.71
CA LYS A 407 6.83 -5.90 29.44
C LYS A 407 6.64 -7.14 30.29
N ARG A 408 6.83 -8.31 29.69
CA ARG A 408 6.79 -9.61 30.35
C ARG A 408 8.22 -10.19 30.45
N GLU A 409 8.53 -10.84 31.59
CA GLU A 409 9.77 -11.60 31.73
C GLU A 409 9.67 -12.88 30.87
N ALA A 410 10.63 -13.10 29.98
CA ALA A 410 10.70 -14.22 29.05
C ALA A 410 12.07 -14.93 29.06
N LYS A 411 12.78 -14.87 30.19
CA LYS A 411 14.09 -15.53 30.35
C LYS A 411 14.00 -17.03 30.03
N ALA A 412 12.99 -17.71 30.58
CA ALA A 412 12.78 -19.14 30.35
C ALA A 412 12.48 -19.44 28.88
N ALA A 413 11.61 -18.65 28.25
CA ALA A 413 11.30 -18.79 26.83
C ALA A 413 12.54 -18.60 25.94
N LEU A 414 13.40 -17.63 26.26
CA LEU A 414 14.65 -17.45 25.52
C LEU A 414 15.59 -18.65 25.69
N GLN A 415 15.69 -19.25 26.87
CA GLN A 415 16.49 -20.47 27.08
C GLN A 415 16.00 -21.60 26.21
N VAL A 416 14.67 -21.88 26.22
CA VAL A 416 14.04 -22.89 25.35
C VAL A 416 14.38 -22.66 23.88
N VAL A 417 14.25 -21.45 23.39
CA VAL A 417 14.59 -21.10 21.98
C VAL A 417 16.07 -21.35 21.68
N LEU A 418 16.99 -20.93 22.55
CA LEU A 418 18.44 -21.10 22.34
C LEU A 418 18.83 -22.59 22.39
N GLU A 419 18.22 -23.39 23.27
CA GLU A 419 18.38 -24.84 23.35
C GLU A 419 17.87 -25.52 22.09
N ALA A 420 16.67 -25.19 21.62
CA ALA A 420 16.12 -25.71 20.39
C ALA A 420 17.01 -25.41 19.17
N VAL A 421 17.47 -24.18 19.03
CA VAL A 421 18.40 -23.76 17.95
C VAL A 421 19.72 -24.57 18.01
N THR A 422 20.22 -24.83 19.22
CA THR A 422 21.45 -25.62 19.44
C THR A 422 21.27 -27.09 19.03
N VAL A 423 20.20 -27.73 19.50
CA VAL A 423 19.89 -29.14 19.23
C VAL A 423 19.63 -29.37 17.75
N LEU A 424 18.95 -28.43 17.11
CA LEU A 424 18.69 -28.41 15.68
C LEU A 424 19.91 -27.92 14.86
N LYS A 425 21.10 -27.81 15.46
CA LYS A 425 22.39 -27.51 14.83
C LYS A 425 22.41 -26.20 14.04
N GLU A 426 21.60 -25.22 14.44
CA GLU A 426 21.51 -23.92 13.79
C GLU A 426 21.12 -23.98 12.29
N ASN A 427 20.31 -24.96 11.89
CA ASN A 427 20.00 -25.25 10.47
C ASN A 427 18.54 -25.03 10.09
N PHE A 428 17.75 -24.40 10.96
CA PHE A 428 16.32 -24.21 10.71
C PHE A 428 15.90 -22.74 10.85
N ARG A 429 14.78 -22.41 10.19
CA ARG A 429 14.14 -21.09 10.22
C ARG A 429 13.31 -20.92 11.49
N GLN A 430 12.89 -19.68 11.74
CA GLN A 430 12.09 -19.31 12.89
C GLN A 430 10.83 -20.17 13.04
N ASP A 431 10.05 -20.33 11.95
CA ASP A 431 8.77 -21.05 12.00
C ASP A 431 8.96 -22.50 12.43
N TYR A 432 10.00 -23.17 11.88
CA TYR A 432 10.35 -24.54 12.28
C TYR A 432 10.75 -24.63 13.76
N ILE A 433 11.49 -23.66 14.26
CA ILE A 433 11.86 -23.59 15.68
C ILE A 433 10.62 -23.44 16.55
N ILE A 434 9.67 -22.59 16.15
CA ILE A 434 8.40 -22.40 16.87
C ILE A 434 7.58 -23.67 16.87
N ASP A 435 7.39 -24.33 15.74
CA ASP A 435 6.65 -25.59 15.64
C ASP A 435 7.31 -26.68 16.49
N PHE A 436 8.65 -26.73 16.51
CA PHE A 436 9.42 -27.67 17.31
C PHE A 436 9.22 -27.45 18.80
N VAL A 437 9.34 -26.21 19.32
CA VAL A 437 9.17 -25.93 20.75
C VAL A 437 7.72 -26.06 21.20
N CYS A 438 6.75 -25.82 20.31
CA CYS A 438 5.33 -26.02 20.57
C CYS A 438 4.87 -27.49 20.45
N GLY A 439 5.74 -28.43 20.09
CA GLY A 439 5.40 -29.84 19.92
C GLY A 439 4.45 -30.11 18.73
N LYS A 440 4.43 -29.25 17.71
CA LYS A 440 3.60 -29.41 16.52
C LYS A 440 4.19 -30.45 15.58
N LEU A 441 3.46 -31.51 15.30
CA LEU A 441 3.87 -32.52 14.31
C LEU A 441 3.60 -31.99 12.90
N THR A 442 4.67 -31.56 12.22
CA THR A 442 4.66 -31.21 10.80
C THR A 442 5.38 -32.29 9.98
N ASP A 443 5.11 -32.34 8.67
CA ASP A 443 5.79 -33.27 7.76
C ASP A 443 7.31 -33.06 7.77
N ASP A 444 7.76 -31.82 7.91
CA ASP A 444 9.17 -31.46 7.99
C ASP A 444 9.81 -31.97 9.30
N ILE A 445 9.17 -31.81 10.44
CA ILE A 445 9.67 -32.30 11.74
C ILE A 445 9.77 -33.82 11.76
N THR A 446 8.74 -34.52 11.25
CA THR A 446 8.71 -35.98 11.19
C THR A 446 9.72 -36.55 10.20
N SER A 447 9.92 -35.89 9.05
CA SER A 447 10.90 -36.32 8.05
C SER A 447 12.35 -36.25 8.58
N HIS A 448 12.65 -35.27 9.41
CA HIS A 448 13.93 -35.10 10.09
C HIS A 448 14.05 -35.92 11.38
N LYS A 449 12.97 -36.59 11.83
CA LYS A 449 12.86 -37.31 13.10
C LYS A 449 13.14 -36.46 14.33
N HIS A 450 12.84 -35.17 14.25
CA HIS A 450 13.05 -34.26 15.36
C HIS A 450 11.94 -34.35 16.41
N ASP A 451 10.80 -34.99 16.08
CA ASP A 451 9.75 -35.40 17.01
C ASP A 451 10.24 -36.41 18.08
N GLN A 452 11.42 -37.03 17.87
CA GLN A 452 12.02 -38.00 18.79
C GLN A 452 13.08 -37.37 19.71
N LEU A 453 13.34 -36.08 19.63
CA LEU A 453 14.29 -35.36 20.48
C LEU A 453 13.63 -35.00 21.81
N ASP A 454 14.39 -35.05 22.91
CA ASP A 454 13.88 -34.76 24.26
C ASP A 454 13.39 -33.31 24.39
N GLU A 455 13.92 -32.40 23.57
CA GLU A 455 13.56 -30.99 23.56
C GLU A 455 12.32 -30.66 22.69
N PHE A 456 11.77 -31.65 21.96
CA PHE A 456 10.53 -31.47 21.20
C PHE A 456 9.37 -31.22 22.15
N GLY A 457 8.59 -30.16 21.92
CA GLY A 457 7.50 -29.75 22.79
C GLY A 457 7.94 -29.09 24.11
N SER A 458 9.23 -28.74 24.26
CA SER A 458 9.74 -28.12 25.48
C SER A 458 9.11 -26.78 25.87
N GLY A 459 8.32 -26.20 24.97
CA GLY A 459 7.58 -24.95 25.17
C GLY A 459 6.06 -25.10 25.19
N GLU A 460 5.51 -26.31 25.23
CA GLU A 460 4.04 -26.55 25.17
C GLU A 460 3.25 -25.86 26.30
N ASP A 461 3.89 -25.62 27.47
CA ASP A 461 3.26 -24.97 28.61
C ASP A 461 3.08 -23.45 28.42
N GLU A 462 3.76 -22.85 27.43
CA GLU A 462 3.65 -21.43 27.13
C GLU A 462 2.72 -21.17 25.94
N PRO A 463 1.96 -20.06 25.94
CA PRO A 463 1.11 -19.70 24.79
C PRO A 463 1.96 -19.54 23.51
N GLU A 464 1.50 -20.07 22.39
CA GLU A 464 2.21 -19.98 21.10
C GLU A 464 2.63 -18.56 20.73
N ARG A 465 1.81 -17.58 21.07
CA ARG A 465 2.04 -16.15 20.81
C ARG A 465 3.29 -15.56 21.47
N ILE A 466 3.93 -16.25 22.43
CA ILE A 466 5.13 -15.75 23.10
C ILE A 466 6.39 -15.94 22.23
N TRP A 467 6.42 -16.93 21.33
CA TRP A 467 7.63 -17.36 20.66
C TRP A 467 8.12 -16.35 19.62
N ASN A 468 7.22 -15.78 18.82
CA ASN A 468 7.57 -14.74 17.85
C ASN A 468 8.20 -13.50 18.50
N PRO A 469 7.59 -12.88 19.54
CA PRO A 469 8.22 -11.80 20.30
C PRO A 469 9.55 -12.17 20.93
N THR A 470 9.67 -13.39 21.47
CA THR A 470 10.91 -13.86 22.11
C THR A 470 12.06 -13.95 21.10
N ILE A 471 11.85 -14.60 19.97
CA ILE A 471 12.86 -14.75 18.92
C ILE A 471 13.24 -13.37 18.35
N ARG A 472 12.25 -12.53 18.04
CA ARG A 472 12.47 -11.18 17.54
C ARG A 472 13.30 -10.33 18.50
N GLN A 473 12.93 -10.33 19.78
CA GLN A 473 13.68 -9.59 20.80
C GLN A 473 15.07 -10.17 20.99
N ALA A 474 15.24 -11.50 20.88
CA ALA A 474 16.56 -12.14 20.95
C ALA A 474 17.47 -11.71 19.79
N ILE A 475 16.93 -11.55 18.60
CA ILE A 475 17.66 -11.04 17.42
C ILE A 475 18.05 -9.58 17.65
N ILE A 476 17.12 -8.74 18.07
CA ILE A 476 17.34 -7.30 18.34
C ILE A 476 18.38 -7.11 19.46
N SER A 477 18.36 -7.97 20.50
CA SER A 477 19.29 -7.92 21.62
C SER A 477 20.63 -8.59 21.32
N GLY A 478 20.78 -9.17 20.12
CA GLY A 478 22.02 -9.76 19.65
C GLY A 478 22.34 -11.13 20.26
N TYR A 479 21.37 -11.87 20.79
CA TYR A 479 21.54 -13.26 21.24
C TYR A 479 21.42 -14.25 20.09
N LEU A 480 20.54 -13.97 19.14
CA LEU A 480 20.40 -14.67 17.87
C LEU A 480 20.76 -13.75 16.70
N ARG A 481 21.10 -14.35 15.58
CA ARG A 481 21.18 -13.66 14.28
C ARG A 481 20.46 -14.49 13.24
N LYS A 482 19.85 -13.81 12.30
CA LYS A 482 19.24 -14.42 11.12
C LYS A 482 20.32 -14.50 10.01
N ASP A 483 20.59 -15.70 9.53
CA ASP A 483 21.55 -15.93 8.44
C ASP A 483 20.82 -15.74 7.11
N VAL A 484 20.82 -14.50 6.62
CA VAL A 484 20.12 -14.12 5.38
C VAL A 484 20.70 -14.80 4.15
N ASP A 485 22.03 -15.11 4.18
CA ASP A 485 22.71 -15.81 3.08
C ASP A 485 22.25 -17.27 2.92
N ASN A 486 21.75 -17.86 4.01
CA ASN A 486 21.24 -19.21 4.07
C ASN A 486 19.72 -19.21 4.38
N TYR A 487 18.94 -18.47 3.60
CA TYR A 487 17.47 -18.46 3.66
C TYR A 487 16.86 -18.15 5.03
N GLY A 488 17.55 -17.36 5.87
CA GLY A 488 17.02 -16.90 7.15
C GLY A 488 17.13 -17.90 8.29
N LEU A 489 18.09 -18.81 8.25
CA LEU A 489 18.37 -19.74 9.35
C LEU A 489 18.74 -18.98 10.63
N LEU A 490 18.29 -19.46 11.79
CA LEU A 490 18.65 -18.89 13.08
C LEU A 490 20.00 -19.41 13.54
N LYS A 491 20.89 -18.50 13.91
CA LYS A 491 22.24 -18.78 14.42
C LYS A 491 22.41 -18.13 15.79
N ILE A 492 23.09 -18.84 16.69
CA ILE A 492 23.41 -18.33 18.03
C ILE A 492 24.66 -17.48 17.98
N THR A 493 24.60 -16.28 18.54
CA THR A 493 25.75 -15.38 18.63
C THR A 493 26.66 -15.73 19.82
N LYS A 494 27.79 -15.06 19.92
CA LYS A 494 28.66 -15.17 21.13
C LYS A 494 27.92 -14.75 22.40
N GLU A 495 27.09 -13.71 22.31
CA GLU A 495 26.28 -13.23 23.45
C GLU A 495 25.15 -14.20 23.81
N GLY A 496 24.53 -14.86 22.79
CA GLY A 496 23.56 -15.94 23.01
C GLY A 496 24.17 -17.11 23.79
N ARG A 497 25.39 -17.56 23.43
CA ARG A 497 26.08 -18.61 24.15
C ARG A 497 26.43 -18.23 25.61
N LYS A 498 26.84 -16.99 25.82
CA LYS A 498 27.06 -16.46 27.21
C LYS A 498 25.75 -16.40 28.01
N PHE A 499 24.64 -16.10 27.36
CA PHE A 499 23.31 -16.11 28.01
C PHE A 499 22.94 -17.51 28.45
N MET A 500 23.19 -18.55 27.63
CA MET A 500 22.94 -19.94 28.01
C MET A 500 23.79 -20.38 29.24
N GLU A 501 25.03 -19.92 29.31
CA GLU A 501 25.92 -20.21 30.45
C GLU A 501 25.49 -19.46 31.74
N ASN A 502 25.00 -18.22 31.60
CA ASN A 502 24.57 -17.38 32.73
C ASN A 502 23.31 -16.57 32.37
N PRO A 503 22.13 -17.19 32.46
CA PRO A 503 20.87 -16.57 32.12
C PRO A 503 20.56 -15.37 33.03
N ARG A 504 20.21 -14.23 32.42
CA ARG A 504 19.79 -12.99 33.05
C ARG A 504 18.36 -12.60 32.67
N SER A 505 17.80 -11.59 33.32
CA SER A 505 16.47 -11.08 32.97
C SER A 505 16.41 -10.70 31.48
N PHE A 506 15.37 -11.16 30.83
CA PHE A 506 15.09 -10.90 29.41
C PHE A 506 13.62 -10.54 29.25
N MET A 507 13.38 -9.26 28.97
CA MET A 507 12.03 -8.72 28.86
C MET A 507 11.57 -8.67 27.41
N ILE A 508 10.37 -9.11 27.16
CA ILE A 508 9.69 -8.95 25.88
C ILE A 508 8.43 -8.10 26.02
N VAL A 509 7.92 -7.62 24.93
CA VAL A 509 6.57 -7.03 24.83
C VAL A 509 5.77 -7.96 23.93
N GLU A 510 4.59 -8.39 24.39
CA GLU A 510 3.71 -9.23 23.58
C GLU A 510 3.23 -8.48 22.34
N ASP A 511 3.06 -9.22 21.24
CA ASP A 511 2.59 -8.65 19.98
C ASP A 511 1.16 -8.15 20.09
N ALA A 512 0.75 -7.29 19.16
CA ALA A 512 -0.62 -6.84 19.06
C ALA A 512 -1.48 -8.01 18.56
N GLU A 513 -2.60 -8.28 19.22
CA GLU A 513 -3.62 -9.19 18.68
C GLU A 513 -4.34 -8.44 17.55
N PHE A 514 -4.10 -8.86 16.32
CA PHE A 514 -4.90 -8.48 15.17
C PHE A 514 -5.87 -9.64 14.93
N SER A 515 -7.08 -9.57 15.49
CA SER A 515 -8.09 -10.60 15.28
C SER A 515 -8.55 -10.62 13.82
N ASP A 516 -8.59 -11.80 13.21
CA ASP A 516 -9.10 -11.99 11.85
C ASP A 516 -10.61 -11.71 11.76
N ASP A 517 -11.32 -11.70 12.87
CA ASP A 517 -12.78 -11.56 12.96
C ASP A 517 -13.28 -10.14 12.59
N ASP A 518 -12.42 -9.14 12.59
CA ASP A 518 -12.81 -7.75 12.33
C ASP A 518 -12.76 -7.34 10.84
N TYR A 519 -12.29 -8.22 9.94
CA TYR A 519 -12.17 -7.91 8.51
C TYR A 519 -12.75 -9.00 7.61
N ASP A 520 -14.06 -9.18 7.61
CA ASP A 520 -14.78 -9.77 6.48
C ASP A 520 -15.05 -8.67 5.45
N GLY A 521 -14.42 -8.81 4.30
CA GLY A 521 -14.46 -7.83 3.20
C GLY A 521 -15.83 -7.67 2.51
N ASP A 522 -16.87 -8.35 3.03
CA ASP A 522 -18.22 -8.32 2.49
C ASP A 522 -19.25 -8.47 3.62
N SER A 523 -19.27 -7.57 4.57
CA SER A 523 -20.50 -7.29 5.33
C SER A 523 -20.29 -6.28 6.45
N GLU A 524 -21.16 -5.36 6.45
CA GLU A 524 -21.75 -4.57 7.53
C GLU A 524 -20.86 -3.72 8.46
N VAL A 525 -21.23 -2.49 8.43
CA VAL A 525 -20.80 -1.33 9.20
C VAL A 525 -20.86 -1.60 10.72
N GLY A 526 -19.74 -1.64 11.40
CA GLY A 526 -19.64 -1.43 12.83
C GLY A 526 -19.70 0.08 13.12
N GLY A 527 -20.91 0.59 13.23
CA GLY A 527 -21.17 1.96 13.64
C GLY A 527 -21.14 2.14 15.16
N THR A 528 -21.22 3.37 15.60
CA THR A 528 -21.69 3.82 16.91
C THR A 528 -22.82 2.90 17.42
N ALA A 529 -22.87 2.65 18.73
CA ALA A 529 -23.87 1.78 19.31
C ALA A 529 -25.27 2.14 18.79
N LEU A 530 -26.01 1.12 18.32
CA LEU A 530 -27.38 1.25 17.80
C LEU A 530 -28.26 1.97 18.82
N ASP A 531 -28.84 3.12 18.44
CA ASP A 531 -29.78 3.86 19.26
C ASP A 531 -31.17 3.21 19.18
N LEU A 532 -31.44 2.31 20.13
CA LEU A 532 -32.70 1.56 20.20
C LEU A 532 -33.94 2.43 20.38
N HIS A 533 -33.79 3.61 20.99
CA HIS A 533 -34.92 4.54 21.16
C HIS A 533 -35.26 5.21 19.85
N LEU A 534 -34.25 5.76 19.14
CA LEU A 534 -34.43 6.31 17.81
C LEU A 534 -34.95 5.27 16.81
N LEU A 535 -34.41 4.04 16.85
CA LEU A 535 -34.88 2.95 16.01
C LEU A 535 -36.38 2.68 16.19
N THR A 536 -36.87 2.68 17.44
CA THR A 536 -38.30 2.50 17.73
C THR A 536 -39.15 3.64 17.12
N MET A 537 -38.67 4.88 17.21
CA MET A 537 -39.33 6.04 16.61
C MET A 537 -39.35 5.93 15.07
N LEU A 538 -38.25 5.51 14.46
CA LEU A 538 -38.16 5.32 13.01
C LEU A 538 -39.07 4.19 12.50
N LYS A 539 -39.21 3.07 13.24
CA LYS A 539 -40.15 1.99 12.90
C LYS A 539 -41.60 2.45 12.98
N ASN A 540 -41.95 3.27 13.98
CA ASN A 540 -43.30 3.85 14.08
C ASN A 540 -43.56 4.79 12.90
N LEU A 541 -42.61 5.71 12.61
CA LEU A 541 -42.77 6.66 11.49
C LEU A 541 -42.88 5.89 10.14
N ARG A 542 -42.10 4.80 9.96
CA ARG A 542 -42.21 3.96 8.77
C ARG A 542 -43.61 3.39 8.59
N ARG A 543 -44.24 2.92 9.68
CA ARG A 543 -45.64 2.41 9.66
C ARG A 543 -46.61 3.50 9.23
N ASP A 544 -46.49 4.69 9.81
CA ASP A 544 -47.36 5.81 9.49
C ASP A 544 -47.23 6.27 8.02
N VAL A 545 -45.98 6.25 7.49
CA VAL A 545 -45.72 6.61 6.10
C VAL A 545 -46.22 5.50 5.16
N ALA A 546 -46.10 4.23 5.53
CA ALA A 546 -46.59 3.11 4.78
C ALA A 546 -48.15 3.12 4.68
N GLU A 547 -48.83 3.28 5.80
CA GLU A 547 -50.31 3.42 5.86
C GLU A 547 -50.80 4.58 4.99
N LYS A 548 -50.13 5.73 5.08
CA LYS A 548 -50.49 6.94 4.32
C LYS A 548 -50.37 6.72 2.79
N ASN A 549 -49.44 5.89 2.36
CA ASN A 549 -49.19 5.62 0.95
C ASN A 549 -49.86 4.31 0.46
N GLY A 550 -50.51 3.54 1.35
CA GLY A 550 -51.16 2.27 1.04
C GLY A 550 -50.13 1.20 0.62
N LEU A 551 -48.95 1.18 1.24
CA LEU A 551 -47.83 0.30 0.88
C LEU A 551 -47.37 -0.52 2.08
N PRO A 552 -46.82 -1.72 1.87
CA PRO A 552 -46.13 -2.49 2.91
C PRO A 552 -44.96 -1.70 3.49
N THR A 553 -44.67 -1.89 4.78
CA THR A 553 -43.64 -1.11 5.52
C THR A 553 -42.24 -1.29 4.95
N TYR A 554 -41.90 -2.50 4.49
CA TYR A 554 -40.59 -2.82 3.93
C TYR A 554 -40.32 -2.14 2.58
N VAL A 555 -41.39 -1.76 1.85
CA VAL A 555 -41.28 -0.98 0.60
C VAL A 555 -40.78 0.43 0.87
N ILE A 556 -41.16 1.03 1.98
CA ILE A 556 -40.66 2.34 2.40
C ILE A 556 -39.15 2.25 2.68
N PHE A 557 -38.78 1.57 3.77
CA PHE A 557 -37.39 1.27 4.13
C PHE A 557 -37.32 -0.08 4.85
N GLN A 558 -36.31 -0.87 4.54
CA GLN A 558 -36.05 -2.14 5.22
C GLN A 558 -35.52 -1.90 6.64
N ASP A 559 -35.58 -2.93 7.51
CA ASP A 559 -35.09 -2.86 8.88
C ASP A 559 -33.60 -2.50 8.94
N VAL A 560 -32.77 -3.09 8.05
CA VAL A 560 -31.34 -2.77 7.94
C VAL A 560 -31.10 -1.27 7.63
N SER A 561 -31.96 -0.66 6.81
CA SER A 561 -31.87 0.78 6.53
C SER A 561 -32.21 1.62 7.76
N LEU A 562 -33.21 1.22 8.56
CA LEU A 562 -33.58 1.90 9.80
C LEU A 562 -32.51 1.74 10.88
N ASP A 563 -31.91 0.55 11.00
CA ASP A 563 -30.80 0.29 11.93
C ASP A 563 -29.62 1.21 11.61
N GLN A 564 -29.31 1.36 10.33
CA GLN A 564 -28.26 2.26 9.90
C GLN A 564 -28.63 3.73 10.11
N MET A 565 -29.88 4.14 9.89
CA MET A 565 -30.35 5.49 10.20
C MET A 565 -30.23 5.81 11.71
N ALA A 566 -30.53 4.84 12.58
CA ALA A 566 -30.41 5.00 14.03
C ALA A 566 -28.95 4.98 14.52
N THR A 567 -28.02 4.64 13.65
CA THR A 567 -26.58 4.62 13.93
C THR A 567 -25.88 5.86 13.38
N ASP A 568 -26.21 6.24 12.13
CA ASP A 568 -25.51 7.30 11.38
C ASP A 568 -26.16 8.68 11.48
N TYR A 569 -27.40 8.76 12.01
CA TYR A 569 -28.17 9.99 12.19
C TYR A 569 -28.28 10.90 10.96
N PRO A 570 -28.74 10.43 9.78
CA PRO A 570 -28.87 11.27 8.59
C PRO A 570 -29.96 12.32 8.75
N VAL A 571 -29.63 13.62 8.62
CA VAL A 571 -30.58 14.74 8.78
C VAL A 571 -30.87 15.46 7.47
N THR A 572 -30.19 15.07 6.38
CA THR A 572 -30.45 15.60 5.05
C THR A 572 -30.77 14.47 4.08
N LEU A 573 -31.52 14.79 3.00
CA LEU A 573 -31.83 13.78 1.96
C LEU A 573 -30.59 13.26 1.27
N GLU A 574 -29.50 14.03 1.21
CA GLU A 574 -28.23 13.62 0.63
C GLU A 574 -27.51 12.62 1.55
N GLU A 575 -27.56 12.82 2.87
CA GLU A 575 -27.03 11.86 3.84
C GLU A 575 -27.86 10.58 3.84
N LEU A 576 -29.17 10.69 3.73
CA LEU A 576 -30.08 9.55 3.70
C LEU A 576 -29.82 8.65 2.48
N GLN A 577 -29.39 9.20 1.35
CA GLN A 577 -29.00 8.42 0.15
C GLN A 577 -27.75 7.55 0.37
N ASN A 578 -26.99 7.80 1.43
CA ASN A 578 -25.82 6.98 1.78
C ASN A 578 -26.17 5.76 2.65
N ILE A 579 -27.42 5.67 3.09
CA ILE A 579 -27.93 4.54 3.87
C ILE A 579 -28.15 3.34 2.93
N GLN A 580 -27.77 2.17 3.35
CA GLN A 580 -27.95 0.93 2.58
C GLN A 580 -29.44 0.69 2.27
N GLY A 581 -29.76 0.39 1.02
CA GLY A 581 -31.15 0.19 0.56
C GLY A 581 -31.94 1.48 0.37
N VAL A 582 -31.33 2.67 0.49
CA VAL A 582 -31.98 3.96 0.26
C VAL A 582 -31.39 4.63 -0.98
N GLY A 583 -31.95 4.33 -2.14
CA GLY A 583 -31.59 5.00 -3.39
C GLY A 583 -32.18 6.42 -3.47
N LYS A 584 -31.70 7.19 -4.44
CA LYS A 584 -32.14 8.58 -4.68
C LYS A 584 -33.66 8.72 -4.79
N GLY A 585 -34.34 7.79 -5.46
CA GLY A 585 -35.79 7.78 -5.63
C GLY A 585 -36.52 7.66 -4.30
N LYS A 586 -36.14 6.70 -3.45
CA LYS A 586 -36.73 6.49 -2.12
C LYS A 586 -36.45 7.65 -1.19
N ALA A 587 -35.23 8.17 -1.17
CA ALA A 587 -34.86 9.33 -0.36
C ALA A 587 -35.71 10.57 -0.71
N MET A 588 -35.90 10.84 -1.99
CA MET A 588 -36.72 11.97 -2.45
C MET A 588 -38.21 11.78 -2.16
N ARG A 589 -38.71 10.54 -2.24
CA ARG A 589 -40.16 10.26 -2.11
C ARG A 589 -40.57 10.13 -0.65
N TYR A 590 -39.79 9.45 0.17
CA TYR A 590 -40.17 9.11 1.56
C TYR A 590 -39.23 9.69 2.61
N GLY A 591 -38.02 10.15 2.26
CA GLY A 591 -36.94 10.41 3.21
C GLY A 591 -37.14 11.66 4.09
N LYS A 592 -37.86 12.71 3.61
CA LYS A 592 -37.97 13.99 4.33
C LYS A 592 -38.49 13.83 5.76
N PRO A 593 -39.59 13.09 6.04
CA PRO A 593 -40.07 12.91 7.42
C PRO A 593 -39.06 12.23 8.32
N PHE A 594 -38.26 11.29 7.80
CA PHE A 594 -37.23 10.59 8.56
C PHE A 594 -36.07 11.52 8.91
N CYS A 595 -35.60 12.33 7.95
CA CYS A 595 -34.57 13.33 8.21
C CYS A 595 -35.03 14.35 9.25
N ASP A 596 -36.29 14.83 9.16
CA ASP A 596 -36.84 15.78 10.09
C ASP A 596 -36.96 15.20 11.54
N LEU A 597 -37.39 13.93 11.65
CA LEU A 597 -37.42 13.20 12.93
C LEU A 597 -36.04 13.02 13.55
N ILE A 598 -35.07 12.55 12.76
CA ILE A 598 -33.69 12.33 13.23
C ILE A 598 -33.06 13.64 13.66
N LYS A 599 -33.31 14.72 12.90
CA LYS A 599 -32.83 16.06 13.24
C LYS A 599 -33.38 16.55 14.58
N ALA A 600 -34.70 16.46 14.80
CA ALA A 600 -35.33 16.83 16.05
C ALA A 600 -34.78 15.96 17.22
N TYR A 601 -34.63 14.67 17.00
CA TYR A 601 -34.06 13.75 18.00
C TYR A 601 -32.64 14.13 18.40
N CYS A 602 -31.78 14.48 17.44
CA CYS A 602 -30.42 14.92 17.72
C CYS A 602 -30.39 16.24 18.52
N GLU A 603 -31.28 17.18 18.20
CA GLU A 603 -31.40 18.46 18.90
C GLU A 603 -31.89 18.28 20.34
N GLU A 604 -32.91 17.42 20.57
CA GLU A 604 -33.47 17.14 21.90
C GLU A 604 -32.52 16.38 22.84
N ASN A 605 -31.67 15.50 22.30
CA ASN A 605 -30.76 14.66 23.09
C ASN A 605 -29.31 15.18 23.09
N GLU A 606 -29.09 16.41 22.61
CA GLU A 606 -27.76 17.05 22.55
C GLU A 606 -26.70 16.15 21.89
N ILE A 607 -27.11 15.37 20.87
CA ILE A 607 -26.18 14.47 20.14
C ILE A 607 -25.28 15.37 19.29
N GLU A 608 -24.02 15.51 19.71
CA GLU A 608 -22.98 16.15 18.91
C GLU A 608 -22.71 15.30 17.67
N ARG A 609 -23.34 15.69 16.58
CA ARG A 609 -23.01 15.14 15.26
C ARG A 609 -21.73 15.81 14.82
N PRO A 610 -20.68 15.03 14.47
CA PRO A 610 -19.47 15.62 13.93
C PRO A 610 -19.78 16.25 12.57
N GLU A 611 -20.04 17.54 12.53
CA GLU A 611 -20.38 18.28 11.30
C GLU A 611 -19.25 18.26 10.26
N GLU A 612 -18.03 17.99 10.68
CA GLU A 612 -16.83 17.96 9.83
C GLU A 612 -16.46 16.57 9.27
N MET A 613 -17.21 15.51 9.59
CA MET A 613 -16.82 14.13 9.27
C MET A 613 -17.78 13.38 8.35
N ARG A 614 -18.43 14.08 7.43
CA ARG A 614 -19.33 13.45 6.46
C ARG A 614 -18.54 12.83 5.33
N VAL A 615 -18.53 11.51 5.31
CA VAL A 615 -17.96 10.74 4.20
C VAL A 615 -19.01 10.63 3.10
N ARG A 616 -18.77 11.28 1.97
CA ARG A 616 -19.56 11.04 0.77
C ARG A 616 -19.02 9.77 0.10
N THR A 617 -19.88 8.76 -0.05
CA THR A 617 -19.54 7.55 -0.80
C THR A 617 -19.89 7.74 -2.28
N VAL A 618 -18.99 7.36 -3.16
CA VAL A 618 -19.30 7.24 -4.59
C VAL A 618 -20.06 5.94 -4.76
N ALA A 619 -21.27 6.00 -5.29
CA ALA A 619 -22.03 4.81 -5.64
C ALA A 619 -21.18 3.94 -6.57
N LYS A 620 -20.84 2.74 -6.12
CA LYS A 620 -20.13 1.75 -6.95
C LYS A 620 -21.05 1.39 -8.11
N LYS A 621 -20.82 1.95 -9.29
CA LYS A 621 -21.36 1.39 -10.52
C LYS A 621 -20.56 0.13 -10.83
N SER A 622 -21.01 -1.00 -10.32
CA SER A 622 -20.53 -2.29 -10.81
C SER A 622 -20.77 -2.32 -12.31
N MET A 623 -19.75 -2.60 -13.11
CA MET A 623 -19.92 -2.79 -14.55
C MET A 623 -20.98 -3.87 -14.83
N LEU A 624 -21.09 -4.87 -13.99
CA LEU A 624 -22.11 -5.92 -14.05
C LEU A 624 -23.52 -5.32 -13.90
N LYS A 625 -23.77 -4.48 -12.89
CA LYS A 625 -25.08 -3.81 -12.70
C LYS A 625 -25.48 -2.96 -13.90
N VAL A 626 -24.54 -2.19 -14.44
CA VAL A 626 -24.80 -1.37 -15.65
C VAL A 626 -25.10 -2.25 -16.85
N THR A 627 -24.39 -3.36 -17.00
CA THR A 627 -24.62 -4.33 -18.09
C THR A 627 -25.98 -5.02 -17.95
N ILE A 628 -26.34 -5.43 -16.73
CA ILE A 628 -27.67 -6.05 -16.46
C ILE A 628 -28.78 -5.07 -16.82
N ILE A 629 -28.71 -3.81 -16.37
CA ILE A 629 -29.71 -2.77 -16.65
C ILE A 629 -29.81 -2.54 -18.18
N ASP A 630 -28.69 -2.32 -18.88
CA ASP A 630 -28.67 -2.09 -20.33
C ASP A 630 -29.30 -3.27 -21.14
N LYS A 631 -29.05 -4.51 -20.71
CA LYS A 631 -29.56 -5.70 -21.37
C LYS A 631 -31.06 -5.91 -21.12
N ILE A 632 -31.53 -5.62 -19.90
CA ILE A 632 -32.97 -5.64 -19.57
C ILE A 632 -33.72 -4.56 -20.35
N ASP A 633 -33.17 -3.35 -20.43
CA ASP A 633 -33.76 -2.27 -21.25
C ASP A 633 -33.85 -2.64 -22.75
N ARG A 634 -32.95 -3.51 -23.20
CA ARG A 634 -33.00 -4.09 -24.59
C ARG A 634 -33.83 -5.35 -24.72
N ARG A 635 -34.54 -5.77 -23.67
CA ARG A 635 -35.39 -6.96 -23.61
C ARG A 635 -34.68 -8.26 -23.99
N VAL A 636 -33.40 -8.43 -23.51
CA VAL A 636 -32.67 -9.68 -23.67
C VAL A 636 -33.25 -10.70 -22.70
N ALA A 637 -33.47 -11.94 -23.13
CA ALA A 637 -33.93 -13.03 -22.27
C ALA A 637 -32.95 -13.23 -21.10
N LEU A 638 -33.49 -13.53 -19.92
CA LEU A 638 -32.66 -13.58 -18.69
C LEU A 638 -31.69 -14.75 -18.69
N ASP A 639 -32.08 -15.88 -19.28
CA ASP A 639 -31.20 -17.04 -19.46
C ASP A 639 -30.00 -16.72 -20.36
N ASP A 640 -30.23 -15.98 -21.44
CA ASP A 640 -29.19 -15.52 -22.35
C ASP A 640 -28.26 -14.51 -21.64
N LEU A 641 -28.81 -13.66 -20.77
CA LEU A 641 -28.07 -12.70 -19.99
C LEU A 641 -27.18 -13.38 -18.93
N ALA A 642 -27.71 -14.38 -18.22
CA ALA A 642 -26.97 -15.17 -17.27
C ALA A 642 -25.76 -15.85 -17.94
N ASN A 643 -26.02 -16.58 -19.03
CA ASN A 643 -24.98 -17.24 -19.80
C ASN A 643 -23.93 -16.28 -20.36
N ALA A 644 -24.33 -15.10 -20.87
CA ALA A 644 -23.40 -14.10 -21.40
C ALA A 644 -22.49 -13.44 -20.33
N GLN A 645 -22.93 -13.43 -19.06
CA GLN A 645 -22.16 -12.89 -17.94
C GLN A 645 -21.41 -13.98 -17.16
N GLY A 646 -21.60 -15.26 -17.50
CA GLY A 646 -20.98 -16.38 -16.79
C GLY A 646 -21.56 -16.60 -15.39
N LEU A 647 -22.81 -16.17 -15.17
CA LEU A 647 -23.56 -16.34 -13.93
C LEU A 647 -24.53 -17.53 -14.08
N ASP A 648 -24.84 -18.22 -13.00
CA ASP A 648 -26.02 -19.05 -12.97
C ASP A 648 -27.31 -18.20 -12.82
N PHE A 649 -28.47 -18.82 -13.01
CA PHE A 649 -29.73 -18.06 -13.01
C PHE A 649 -30.03 -17.48 -11.61
N ASP A 650 -29.72 -18.23 -10.56
CA ASP A 650 -29.90 -17.81 -9.17
C ASP A 650 -28.99 -16.60 -8.82
N GLU A 651 -27.72 -16.62 -9.24
CA GLU A 651 -26.80 -15.50 -9.10
C GLU A 651 -27.30 -14.24 -9.84
N LEU A 652 -27.88 -14.42 -11.04
CA LEU A 652 -28.48 -13.31 -11.79
C LEU A 652 -29.70 -12.73 -11.07
N LEU A 653 -30.58 -13.58 -10.50
CA LEU A 653 -31.72 -13.10 -9.71
C LEU A 653 -31.27 -12.32 -8.48
N THR A 654 -30.27 -12.80 -7.78
CA THR A 654 -29.68 -12.11 -6.61
C THR A 654 -29.12 -10.73 -6.95
N GLU A 655 -28.39 -10.59 -8.06
CA GLU A 655 -27.88 -9.29 -8.52
C GLU A 655 -29.02 -8.34 -8.92
N ARG A 656 -30.09 -8.82 -9.46
CA ARG A 656 -31.27 -8.03 -9.86
C ARG A 656 -32.07 -7.57 -8.65
N GLU A 657 -32.27 -8.42 -7.68
CA GLU A 657 -32.84 -8.04 -6.38
C GLU A 657 -32.04 -6.90 -5.76
N ALA A 658 -30.71 -7.00 -5.73
CA ALA A 658 -29.83 -5.95 -5.25
C ALA A 658 -29.94 -4.63 -6.05
N ILE A 659 -30.22 -4.70 -7.36
CA ILE A 659 -30.44 -3.52 -8.21
C ILE A 659 -31.75 -2.83 -7.83
N VAL A 660 -32.85 -3.60 -7.72
CA VAL A 660 -34.18 -3.08 -7.39
C VAL A 660 -34.20 -2.54 -5.94
N TYR A 661 -33.61 -3.24 -4.99
CA TYR A 661 -33.46 -2.75 -3.61
C TYR A 661 -32.64 -1.45 -3.51
N SER A 662 -31.69 -1.24 -4.43
CA SER A 662 -30.95 0.03 -4.48
C SER A 662 -31.75 1.21 -5.06
N GLY A 663 -33.00 1.00 -5.45
CA GLY A 663 -33.88 2.05 -5.98
C GLY A 663 -33.79 2.23 -7.51
N THR A 664 -33.37 1.21 -8.24
CA THR A 664 -33.32 1.24 -9.70
C THR A 664 -34.49 0.42 -10.26
N ARG A 665 -35.33 1.04 -11.08
CA ARG A 665 -36.44 0.36 -11.74
C ARG A 665 -35.96 -0.57 -12.83
N LEU A 666 -36.45 -1.81 -12.83
CA LEU A 666 -36.21 -2.82 -13.87
C LEU A 666 -37.56 -3.28 -14.45
N ASN A 667 -37.74 -3.21 -15.78
CA ASN A 667 -38.92 -3.76 -16.44
C ASN A 667 -38.59 -5.15 -16.95
N ILE A 668 -39.18 -6.16 -16.35
CA ILE A 668 -39.00 -7.58 -16.68
C ILE A 668 -40.30 -8.24 -17.16
N ASP A 669 -41.37 -7.46 -17.43
CA ASP A 669 -42.67 -7.98 -17.85
C ASP A 669 -42.54 -8.88 -19.09
N TYR A 670 -41.73 -8.47 -20.07
CA TYR A 670 -41.48 -9.22 -21.31
C TYR A 670 -40.94 -10.63 -21.07
N PHE A 671 -40.26 -10.88 -19.94
CA PHE A 671 -39.74 -12.18 -19.59
C PHE A 671 -40.76 -12.98 -18.77
N LEU A 672 -41.45 -12.33 -17.83
CA LEU A 672 -42.49 -12.95 -17.02
C LEU A 672 -43.60 -13.52 -17.88
N GLU A 673 -44.10 -12.75 -18.90
CA GLU A 673 -45.11 -13.18 -19.85
C GLU A 673 -44.69 -14.40 -20.69
N ASP A 674 -43.38 -14.61 -20.91
CA ASP A 674 -42.84 -15.73 -21.68
C ASP A 674 -42.64 -17.02 -20.83
N VAL A 675 -42.43 -16.88 -19.50
CA VAL A 675 -42.03 -18.02 -18.66
C VAL A 675 -43.07 -18.42 -17.60
N MET A 676 -44.14 -17.64 -17.40
CA MET A 676 -45.12 -17.83 -16.34
C MET A 676 -46.53 -17.49 -16.80
N ASP A 677 -47.53 -18.23 -16.33
CA ASP A 677 -48.93 -17.92 -16.57
C ASP A 677 -49.36 -16.62 -15.89
N GLU A 678 -50.25 -15.84 -16.52
CA GLU A 678 -50.72 -14.54 -16.01
C GLU A 678 -51.39 -14.69 -14.63
N ASP A 679 -52.16 -15.76 -14.41
CA ASP A 679 -52.77 -16.06 -13.09
C ASP A 679 -51.72 -16.23 -11.97
N HIS A 680 -50.59 -16.89 -12.26
CA HIS A 680 -49.48 -17.06 -11.28
C HIS A 680 -48.80 -15.71 -10.96
N ILE A 681 -48.63 -14.84 -11.97
CA ILE A 681 -48.03 -13.52 -11.78
C ILE A 681 -48.92 -12.68 -10.87
N ASP A 682 -50.23 -12.69 -11.10
CA ASP A 682 -51.21 -11.91 -10.35
C ASP A 682 -51.31 -12.43 -8.92
N ASP A 683 -51.37 -13.73 -8.68
CA ASP A 683 -51.49 -14.33 -7.35
C ASP A 683 -50.23 -14.01 -6.49
N ILE A 684 -49.04 -14.13 -7.05
CA ILE A 684 -47.77 -13.81 -6.30
C ILE A 684 -47.65 -12.30 -6.11
N TYR A 685 -48.09 -11.49 -7.09
CA TYR A 685 -48.05 -10.04 -6.97
C TYR A 685 -48.99 -9.54 -5.89
N ASP A 686 -50.25 -10.06 -5.84
CA ASP A 686 -51.23 -9.73 -4.82
C ASP A 686 -50.77 -10.19 -3.43
N TYR A 687 -50.13 -11.36 -3.35
CA TYR A 687 -49.51 -11.82 -2.10
C TYR A 687 -48.50 -10.78 -1.55
N PHE A 688 -47.53 -10.30 -2.35
CA PHE A 688 -46.57 -9.28 -1.91
C PHE A 688 -47.22 -7.92 -1.64
N TYR A 689 -48.37 -7.63 -2.27
CA TYR A 689 -49.08 -6.40 -1.99
C TYR A 689 -49.77 -6.43 -0.61
N GLU A 690 -50.27 -7.61 -0.16
CA GLU A 690 -50.95 -7.81 1.11
C GLU A 690 -50.00 -8.20 2.25
N SER A 691 -48.86 -8.78 1.94
CA SER A 691 -47.89 -9.27 2.91
C SER A 691 -47.21 -8.18 3.72
N THR A 692 -46.82 -8.50 4.95
CA THR A 692 -46.04 -7.61 5.83
C THR A 692 -44.52 -7.86 5.71
N THR A 693 -44.09 -8.88 4.97
CA THR A 693 -42.69 -9.27 4.77
C THR A 693 -42.45 -9.63 3.31
N ASP A 694 -41.21 -9.49 2.86
CA ASP A 694 -40.73 -9.91 1.55
C ASP A 694 -39.83 -11.17 1.65
N ASP A 695 -39.92 -11.90 2.76
CA ASP A 695 -39.15 -13.11 3.02
C ASP A 695 -39.62 -14.26 2.11
N LEU A 696 -38.68 -14.86 1.38
CA LEU A 696 -38.97 -15.90 0.39
C LEU A 696 -39.49 -17.19 1.00
N ASP A 697 -38.91 -17.60 2.12
CA ASP A 697 -39.33 -18.82 2.81
C ASP A 697 -40.78 -18.71 3.32
N THR A 698 -41.16 -17.52 3.79
CA THR A 698 -42.51 -17.20 4.20
C THR A 698 -43.47 -17.21 3.01
N ALA A 699 -43.08 -16.54 1.91
CA ALA A 699 -43.89 -16.51 0.69
C ALA A 699 -44.11 -17.90 0.11
N GLN A 700 -43.09 -18.74 0.03
CA GLN A 700 -43.16 -20.10 -0.47
C GLN A 700 -44.12 -20.98 0.37
N ASN A 701 -44.09 -20.79 1.69
CA ASN A 701 -44.96 -21.56 2.61
C ASN A 701 -46.43 -21.12 2.53
N GLU A 702 -46.71 -19.85 2.29
CA GLU A 702 -48.09 -19.30 2.22
C GLU A 702 -48.72 -19.46 0.85
N LEU A 703 -47.95 -19.30 -0.23
CA LEU A 703 -48.41 -19.49 -1.61
C LEU A 703 -48.61 -20.97 -1.95
N GLY A 704 -47.80 -21.88 -1.40
CA GLY A 704 -47.90 -23.32 -1.63
C GLY A 704 -46.91 -23.89 -2.65
N PRO A 705 -46.89 -25.20 -2.83
CA PRO A 705 -45.90 -25.90 -3.64
C PRO A 705 -46.11 -25.79 -5.15
N GLU A 706 -47.22 -25.22 -5.59
CA GLU A 706 -47.50 -24.94 -7.02
C GLU A 706 -46.65 -23.79 -7.60
N TYR A 707 -46.13 -22.88 -6.76
CA TYR A 707 -45.27 -21.79 -7.14
C TYR A 707 -43.79 -22.14 -6.83
N SER A 708 -42.94 -22.06 -7.83
CA SER A 708 -41.50 -22.29 -7.62
C SER A 708 -40.83 -21.06 -6.98
N GLU A 709 -39.70 -21.28 -6.31
CA GLU A 709 -38.93 -20.21 -5.69
C GLU A 709 -38.50 -19.14 -6.71
N ASP A 710 -38.12 -19.55 -7.93
CA ASP A 710 -37.73 -18.64 -8.99
C ASP A 710 -38.92 -17.77 -9.49
N GLU A 711 -40.12 -18.34 -9.58
CA GLU A 711 -41.32 -17.58 -9.91
C GLU A 711 -41.63 -16.52 -8.87
N ILE A 712 -41.57 -16.89 -7.58
CA ILE A 712 -41.79 -15.98 -6.46
C ILE A 712 -40.75 -14.86 -6.48
N ARG A 713 -39.46 -15.15 -6.72
CA ARG A 713 -38.38 -14.16 -6.80
C ARG A 713 -38.57 -13.22 -7.98
N LEU A 714 -38.91 -13.73 -9.14
CA LEU A 714 -39.15 -12.93 -10.34
C LEU A 714 -40.30 -11.93 -10.15
N VAL A 715 -41.45 -12.38 -9.64
CA VAL A 715 -42.58 -11.50 -9.40
C VAL A 715 -42.29 -10.52 -8.24
N ARG A 716 -41.55 -10.93 -7.22
CA ARG A 716 -41.07 -10.04 -6.16
C ARG A 716 -40.17 -8.89 -6.73
N ILE A 717 -39.28 -9.21 -7.68
CA ILE A 717 -38.46 -8.19 -8.37
C ILE A 717 -39.35 -7.21 -9.13
N LYS A 718 -40.38 -7.71 -9.87
CA LYS A 718 -41.37 -6.88 -10.56
C LYS A 718 -42.11 -5.97 -9.56
N PHE A 719 -42.70 -6.55 -8.51
CA PHE A 719 -43.42 -5.82 -7.47
C PHE A 719 -42.57 -4.69 -6.82
N LEU A 720 -41.36 -5.02 -6.38
CA LEU A 720 -40.46 -4.04 -5.78
C LEU A 720 -40.02 -2.97 -6.79
N SER A 721 -39.84 -3.34 -8.06
CA SER A 721 -39.48 -2.39 -9.13
C SER A 721 -40.60 -1.39 -9.42
N GLU A 722 -41.86 -1.80 -9.34
CA GLU A 722 -43.01 -0.95 -9.63
C GLU A 722 -43.44 -0.11 -8.43
N MET A 723 -43.42 -0.71 -7.24
CA MET A 723 -43.97 -0.10 -6.01
C MET A 723 -42.93 0.69 -5.22
N ALA A 724 -41.68 0.32 -5.27
CA ALA A 724 -40.62 0.92 -4.45
C ALA A 724 -39.79 1.98 -5.19
N ASN A 725 -39.90 2.08 -6.55
CA ASN A 725 -39.00 2.91 -7.36
C ASN A 725 -39.71 3.94 -8.27
#